data_43e548448a81e2ad1403b900e37c5f37
#
_entry.id   43e548448a81e2ad1403b900e37c5f37
#
_cell.length_a   1.000
_cell.length_b   1.000
_cell.length_c   1.000
_cell.angle_alpha   90.00
_cell.angle_beta   90.00
_cell.angle_gamma   90.00
#
_symmetry.space_group_name_H-M   'P 1'
#
loop_
_entity.id
_entity.type
_entity.pdbx_description
1 polymer ?
#
loop_
_entity_poly.entity_id
_entity_poly.type
_entity_poly.pdbx_seq_one_letter_code
_entity_poly.pdbx_strand_id
1 'polypeptide(L)'
;MKLNRRNFLSLGVGVVAGTTLSPLPWKLMDDVSIWSQNWPWTPLPPDGEVTFEKSVCTLCPGGCGITVRKIDDRAVKIEGIEDHPVNDGGVCLLGLSGLQLLYGPTRIKSPLKRVGERGEGKWQTISWNQALTEVAAKLGELRSNDRSHTVACISGSDQGTVPGLLNRFLAAYGSPNYICTPSIHDSYEIALSLMHGGRSSAGFDVENTDFVLSFGSGIIDGWMSPVRMIKANSIWKNENSKVVQIEPRLSNTAAKSDTWVPIKPGTDAALALGLAHVIIKESLYDKDFVENYAFDFNAFKTIVLESFAPDDVAKITGVDKKTILSLAKQFAGASKPLAICGRGQGKTPGSIDEVAAVHALNALVGNINKPGGVWAVSQPDYIKWPEVQMDAVASSGMKRDRVDGAGSEKFSNANYLLNRWVGAVNSSDESPVQALFITDADPCYTLSDTFAVKKAFDKIPFVVSFSSNINETALNADLILPSHAFLERYEDVPLSAGLTKSVIALSKPVVKPQFNTKHVGDAIIEIAKKLGGSIEEAFPWDDYETCLKATLGDKWDALVENGYGADPDFGVPAWEGAFATASMKFEFLGVARVRSGEKDVQAKHLFTPVMIEGNEKSYPITLMPYDSLRLANGSIGDPPFAIKTVEDTVLKHKDVFIEMNPETAEAYDISEGDYAVLNTPKGKARVKIHLFDGIMPGLVAMPTGLGHTGPDEYLAGKGINFNELIGPVEDADFGLDAVWAIRANLTKA
;
A
#
# COMPACT_ATOMS: atom_id res chain seq x y z
N MET A 1 -29.53 12.66 -63.79
CA MET A 1 -30.66 12.94 -62.88
C MET A 1 -31.06 14.40 -63.13
N LYS A 2 -32.23 14.69 -63.75
CA LYS A 2 -32.67 16.07 -63.93
C LYS A 2 -33.33 16.54 -62.65
N LEU A 3 -32.63 17.40 -61.89
CA LEU A 3 -33.19 18.06 -60.76
C LEU A 3 -34.22 19.09 -61.15
N ASN A 4 -35.48 18.88 -60.78
CA ASN A 4 -36.51 19.89 -60.99
C ASN A 4 -36.47 20.92 -59.84
N ARG A 5 -37.05 22.11 -59.97
CA ARG A 5 -37.08 23.20 -59.00
C ARG A 5 -37.53 22.75 -57.61
N ARG A 6 -38.51 21.84 -57.54
CA ARG A 6 -39.08 21.34 -56.31
C ARG A 6 -38.07 20.43 -55.57
N ASN A 7 -37.37 19.55 -56.30
CA ASN A 7 -36.33 18.68 -55.69
C ASN A 7 -35.10 19.48 -55.26
N PHE A 8 -34.75 20.55 -55.95
CA PHE A 8 -33.68 21.45 -55.59
C PHE A 8 -34.04 22.22 -54.32
N LEU A 9 -35.26 22.75 -54.16
CA LEU A 9 -35.73 23.41 -52.96
C LEU A 9 -35.84 22.42 -51.78
N SER A 10 -36.34 21.21 -52.01
CA SER A 10 -36.40 20.17 -50.99
C SER A 10 -35.00 19.76 -50.50
N LEU A 11 -34.02 19.66 -51.43
CA LEU A 11 -32.63 19.38 -51.09
C LEU A 11 -32.03 20.54 -50.27
N GLY A 12 -32.28 21.79 -50.69
CA GLY A 12 -31.81 22.98 -49.98
C GLY A 12 -32.39 23.09 -48.56
N VAL A 13 -33.71 22.89 -48.44
CA VAL A 13 -34.37 22.86 -47.14
C VAL A 13 -33.87 21.68 -46.29
N GLY A 14 -33.68 20.51 -46.90
CA GLY A 14 -33.14 19.32 -46.20
C GLY A 14 -31.72 19.52 -45.74
N VAL A 15 -30.86 20.17 -46.52
CA VAL A 15 -29.47 20.49 -46.12
C VAL A 15 -29.46 21.52 -45.00
N VAL A 16 -30.25 22.60 -45.10
CA VAL A 16 -30.32 23.62 -44.02
C VAL A 16 -30.93 23.04 -42.76
N ALA A 17 -32.01 22.28 -42.83
CA ALA A 17 -32.59 21.61 -41.68
C ALA A 17 -31.66 20.53 -41.13
N GLY A 18 -30.97 19.77 -41.95
CA GLY A 18 -30.00 18.77 -41.56
C GLY A 18 -28.77 19.37 -40.84
N THR A 19 -28.29 20.53 -41.31
CA THR A 19 -27.16 21.21 -40.65
C THR A 19 -27.58 21.93 -39.40
N THR A 20 -28.76 22.53 -39.32
CA THR A 20 -29.24 23.21 -38.11
C THR A 20 -29.80 22.27 -37.04
N LEU A 21 -30.37 21.14 -37.42
CA LEU A 21 -30.89 20.12 -36.50
C LEU A 21 -29.90 18.97 -36.27
N SER A 22 -28.77 18.92 -37.02
CA SER A 22 -27.73 17.93 -36.69
C SER A 22 -27.04 18.29 -35.40
N PRO A 23 -26.58 17.33 -34.62
CA PRO A 23 -25.80 17.61 -33.41
C PRO A 23 -24.46 18.29 -33.70
N LEU A 24 -24.04 18.36 -34.98
CA LEU A 24 -22.73 18.88 -35.36
C LEU A 24 -22.49 20.36 -35.01
N PRO A 25 -23.41 21.32 -35.33
CA PRO A 25 -23.23 22.72 -34.93
C PRO A 25 -23.29 22.89 -33.42
N TRP A 26 -24.17 22.15 -32.74
CA TRP A 26 -24.27 22.18 -31.26
C TRP A 26 -23.01 21.59 -30.61
N LYS A 27 -22.53 20.47 -31.16
CA LYS A 27 -21.29 19.85 -30.73
C LYS A 27 -20.08 20.75 -30.98
N LEU A 28 -20.03 21.47 -32.10
CA LEU A 28 -18.97 22.45 -32.35
C LEU A 28 -19.02 23.66 -31.42
N MET A 29 -20.19 24.11 -31.03
CA MET A 29 -20.33 25.22 -30.08
C MET A 29 -20.07 24.78 -28.61
N ASP A 30 -20.54 23.60 -28.21
CA ASP A 30 -20.22 23.02 -26.91
C ASP A 30 -18.73 22.65 -26.82
N ASP A 31 -18.19 22.06 -27.87
CA ASP A 31 -16.81 21.67 -27.98
C ASP A 31 -15.84 22.87 -27.95
N VAL A 32 -16.22 24.05 -28.44
CA VAL A 32 -15.35 25.24 -28.37
C VAL A 32 -15.11 25.67 -26.92
N SER A 33 -16.10 25.56 -26.03
CA SER A 33 -15.92 25.87 -24.62
C SER A 33 -15.22 24.73 -23.85
N ILE A 34 -15.43 23.50 -24.25
CA ILE A 34 -14.78 22.31 -23.67
C ILE A 34 -13.35 22.17 -24.20
N TRP A 35 -13.14 22.37 -25.48
CA TRP A 35 -11.84 22.22 -26.14
C TRP A 35 -10.84 23.33 -25.77
N SER A 36 -11.33 24.53 -25.51
CA SER A 36 -10.49 25.60 -24.99
C SER A 36 -9.85 25.27 -23.62
N GLN A 37 -10.38 24.29 -22.89
CA GLN A 37 -9.90 23.90 -21.58
C GLN A 37 -9.07 22.61 -21.56
N ASN A 38 -9.26 21.67 -22.52
CA ASN A 38 -8.75 20.32 -22.33
C ASN A 38 -8.02 19.66 -23.52
N TRP A 39 -7.97 20.30 -24.73
CA TRP A 39 -7.37 19.63 -25.89
C TRP A 39 -6.06 20.31 -26.34
N PRO A 40 -4.95 19.54 -26.46
CA PRO A 40 -3.64 20.12 -26.75
C PRO A 40 -3.51 20.79 -28.14
N TRP A 41 -4.47 20.55 -29.05
CA TRP A 41 -4.52 21.14 -30.38
C TRP A 41 -5.51 22.31 -30.53
N THR A 42 -6.10 22.77 -29.41
CA THR A 42 -6.91 23.98 -29.44
C THR A 42 -6.03 25.19 -29.65
N PRO A 43 -6.27 26.07 -30.58
CA PRO A 43 -5.38 27.18 -30.92
C PRO A 43 -5.50 28.37 -29.97
N LEU A 44 -5.94 28.19 -28.75
CA LEU A 44 -5.84 29.22 -27.72
C LEU A 44 -4.42 29.26 -27.21
N PRO A 45 -3.68 30.35 -27.42
CA PRO A 45 -2.34 30.49 -26.82
C PRO A 45 -2.49 30.37 -25.32
N PRO A 46 -1.55 29.65 -24.64
CA PRO A 46 -1.51 29.66 -23.20
C PRO A 46 -1.27 31.11 -22.72
N ASP A 47 -2.02 31.51 -21.70
CA ASP A 47 -1.84 32.82 -21.08
C ASP A 47 -0.65 32.73 -20.09
N GLY A 48 0.55 32.80 -20.64
CA GLY A 48 1.81 32.67 -19.90
C GLY A 48 2.85 31.75 -20.62
N GLU A 49 4.04 31.66 -20.03
CA GLU A 49 5.12 30.79 -20.51
C GLU A 49 4.84 29.32 -20.16
N VAL A 50 4.90 28.44 -21.17
CA VAL A 50 4.73 26.99 -20.96
C VAL A 50 6.09 26.36 -20.65
N THR A 51 6.22 25.75 -19.51
CA THR A 51 7.40 24.98 -19.09
C THR A 51 7.03 23.57 -18.67
N PHE A 52 8.01 22.67 -18.63
CA PHE A 52 7.85 21.27 -18.22
C PHE A 52 8.89 20.94 -17.16
N GLU A 53 8.42 20.42 -16.04
CA GLU A 53 9.28 20.03 -14.92
C GLU A 53 9.16 18.53 -14.65
N LYS A 54 10.30 17.84 -14.53
CA LYS A 54 10.35 16.44 -14.11
C LYS A 54 10.28 16.36 -12.58
N SER A 55 9.52 15.40 -12.08
CA SER A 55 9.42 15.09 -10.65
C SER A 55 9.00 13.63 -10.45
N VAL A 56 8.72 13.24 -9.23
CA VAL A 56 8.22 11.90 -8.87
C VAL A 56 6.88 12.02 -8.15
N CYS A 57 5.94 11.16 -8.49
CA CYS A 57 4.66 11.03 -7.82
C CYS A 57 4.85 10.24 -6.52
N THR A 58 4.64 10.88 -5.38
CA THR A 58 4.73 10.27 -4.04
C THR A 58 3.36 9.98 -3.42
N LEU A 59 2.29 9.94 -4.22
CA LEU A 59 0.91 9.68 -3.75
C LEU A 59 0.64 8.21 -3.40
N CYS A 60 1.53 7.31 -3.77
CA CYS A 60 1.52 5.90 -3.36
C CYS A 60 2.96 5.35 -3.41
N PRO A 61 3.24 4.16 -2.86
CA PRO A 61 4.58 3.57 -2.86
C PRO A 61 5.17 3.27 -4.26
N GLY A 62 4.39 3.46 -5.33
CA GLY A 62 4.83 3.19 -6.70
C GLY A 62 5.97 4.07 -7.19
N GLY A 63 6.06 5.33 -6.74
CA GLY A 63 7.18 6.21 -7.10
C GLY A 63 7.32 6.51 -8.60
N CYS A 64 6.21 6.71 -9.32
CA CYS A 64 6.20 6.94 -10.76
C CYS A 64 6.89 8.26 -11.14
N GLY A 65 7.74 8.25 -12.16
CA GLY A 65 8.31 9.47 -12.74
C GLY A 65 7.24 10.25 -13.50
N ILE A 66 7.15 11.54 -13.23
CA ILE A 66 6.17 12.45 -13.83
C ILE A 66 6.81 13.66 -14.45
N THR A 67 6.24 14.13 -15.56
CA THR A 67 6.49 15.43 -16.15
C THR A 67 5.27 16.30 -15.92
N VAL A 68 5.46 17.46 -15.32
CA VAL A 68 4.39 18.39 -15.01
C VAL A 68 4.49 19.60 -15.94
N ARG A 69 3.44 19.82 -16.73
CA ARG A 69 3.32 21.02 -17.56
C ARG A 69 2.85 22.17 -16.67
N LYS A 70 3.55 23.29 -16.78
CA LYS A 70 3.23 24.55 -16.10
C LYS A 70 2.87 25.63 -17.11
N ILE A 71 2.07 26.58 -16.65
CA ILE A 71 1.89 27.89 -17.29
C ILE A 71 2.31 28.89 -16.23
N ASP A 72 3.44 29.59 -16.46
CA ASP A 72 4.13 30.36 -15.45
C ASP A 72 4.40 29.53 -14.17
N ASP A 73 3.94 29.96 -13.01
CA ASP A 73 4.09 29.28 -11.73
C ASP A 73 2.99 28.26 -11.44
N ARG A 74 2.05 28.00 -12.37
CA ARG A 74 0.90 27.12 -12.14
C ARG A 74 1.04 25.77 -12.83
N ALA A 75 1.03 24.68 -12.08
CA ALA A 75 0.94 23.32 -12.61
C ALA A 75 -0.45 23.06 -13.22
N VAL A 76 -0.50 22.58 -14.47
CA VAL A 76 -1.77 22.42 -15.21
C VAL A 76 -2.00 21.01 -15.75
N LYS A 77 -0.97 20.18 -15.89
CA LYS A 77 -1.09 18.80 -16.36
C LYS A 77 0.03 17.93 -15.84
N ILE A 78 -0.29 16.68 -15.49
CA ILE A 78 0.68 15.66 -15.09
C ILE A 78 0.70 14.58 -16.16
N GLU A 79 1.89 14.19 -16.62
CA GLU A 79 2.16 13.12 -17.58
C GLU A 79 3.28 12.22 -17.04
N GLY A 80 3.41 10.99 -17.53
CA GLY A 80 4.51 10.10 -17.14
C GLY A 80 5.80 10.42 -17.88
N ILE A 81 6.94 10.05 -17.28
CA ILE A 81 8.25 10.11 -17.94
C ILE A 81 8.46 8.79 -18.70
N GLU A 82 8.73 8.90 -20.00
CA GLU A 82 9.16 7.76 -20.83
C GLU A 82 10.50 7.21 -20.30
N ASP A 83 10.73 5.92 -20.48
CA ASP A 83 11.90 5.17 -20.02
C ASP A 83 12.10 5.15 -18.48
N HIS A 84 11.17 5.68 -17.69
CA HIS A 84 11.25 5.57 -16.24
C HIS A 84 11.02 4.11 -15.79
N PRO A 85 11.88 3.55 -14.90
CA PRO A 85 11.91 2.12 -14.59
C PRO A 85 10.61 1.56 -13.98
N VAL A 86 9.77 2.43 -13.40
CA VAL A 86 8.48 2.02 -12.81
C VAL A 86 7.33 2.14 -13.80
N ASN A 87 7.21 3.28 -14.47
CA ASN A 87 5.97 3.63 -15.18
C ASN A 87 6.13 3.87 -16.68
N ASP A 88 7.35 4.05 -17.18
CA ASP A 88 7.66 4.16 -18.61
C ASP A 88 6.56 4.90 -19.39
N GLY A 89 6.36 6.19 -19.08
CA GLY A 89 5.38 7.08 -19.70
C GLY A 89 3.93 6.94 -19.20
N GLY A 90 3.59 5.93 -18.39
CA GLY A 90 2.24 5.77 -17.84
C GLY A 90 2.00 6.61 -16.59
N VAL A 91 0.73 6.96 -16.32
CA VAL A 91 0.27 7.58 -15.06
C VAL A 91 -1.09 7.00 -14.69
N CYS A 92 -1.27 6.64 -13.42
CA CYS A 92 -2.55 6.14 -12.91
C CYS A 92 -3.54 7.28 -12.64
N LEU A 93 -4.79 6.90 -12.35
CA LEU A 93 -5.87 7.83 -12.06
C LEU A 93 -5.53 8.79 -10.89
N LEU A 94 -4.91 8.29 -9.82
CA LEU A 94 -4.50 9.10 -8.68
C LEU A 94 -3.42 10.13 -9.07
N GLY A 95 -2.39 9.72 -9.81
CA GLY A 95 -1.35 10.60 -10.31
C GLY A 95 -1.89 11.69 -11.24
N LEU A 96 -2.78 11.35 -12.18
CA LEU A 96 -3.45 12.33 -13.06
C LEU A 96 -4.28 13.35 -12.25
N SER A 97 -4.90 12.91 -11.17
CA SER A 97 -5.73 13.73 -10.29
C SER A 97 -4.93 14.52 -9.27
N GLY A 98 -3.61 14.37 -9.21
CA GLY A 98 -2.75 14.99 -8.19
C GLY A 98 -2.85 16.52 -8.11
N LEU A 99 -3.19 17.18 -9.22
CA LEU A 99 -3.47 18.62 -9.22
C LEU A 99 -4.70 18.99 -8.39
N GLN A 100 -5.69 18.11 -8.29
CA GLN A 100 -6.87 18.35 -7.45
C GLN A 100 -6.52 18.27 -5.95
N LEU A 101 -5.49 17.50 -5.59
CA LEU A 101 -4.94 17.49 -4.24
C LEU A 101 -4.09 18.74 -3.98
N LEU A 102 -3.30 19.19 -4.96
CA LEU A 102 -2.48 20.39 -4.84
C LEU A 102 -3.33 21.66 -4.65
N TYR A 103 -4.38 21.82 -5.46
CA TYR A 103 -5.26 22.99 -5.47
C TYR A 103 -6.57 22.79 -4.72
N GLY A 104 -6.74 21.67 -4.06
CA GLY A 104 -7.98 21.31 -3.38
C GLY A 104 -8.35 22.26 -2.23
N PRO A 105 -9.66 22.46 -2.00
CA PRO A 105 -10.14 23.36 -0.95
C PRO A 105 -9.84 22.86 0.46
N THR A 106 -9.55 21.56 0.62
CA THR A 106 -9.26 20.90 1.90
C THR A 106 -7.82 21.04 2.36
N ARG A 107 -6.95 21.70 1.54
CA ARG A 107 -5.55 21.97 1.92
C ARG A 107 -5.48 22.82 3.19
N ILE A 108 -4.65 22.39 4.14
CA ILE A 108 -4.35 23.15 5.36
C ILE A 108 -3.40 24.28 5.02
N LYS A 109 -3.80 25.52 5.39
CA LYS A 109 -3.13 26.74 4.96
C LYS A 109 -2.11 27.29 5.95
N SER A 110 -2.21 26.90 7.21
CA SER A 110 -1.33 27.35 8.31
C SER A 110 -1.44 26.36 9.47
N PRO A 111 -0.49 26.35 10.43
CA PRO A 111 -0.58 25.48 11.60
C PRO A 111 -1.89 25.71 12.37
N LEU A 112 -2.48 24.59 12.79
CA LEU A 112 -3.77 24.55 13.48
C LEU A 112 -3.60 23.92 14.87
N LYS A 113 -4.18 24.58 15.87
CA LYS A 113 -4.28 24.07 17.24
C LYS A 113 -5.74 23.76 17.55
N ARG A 114 -6.00 22.60 18.12
CA ARG A 114 -7.33 22.16 18.53
C ARG A 114 -7.86 23.03 19.66
N VAL A 115 -9.14 23.41 19.57
CA VAL A 115 -9.84 24.22 20.57
C VAL A 115 -11.13 23.56 21.08
N GLY A 116 -11.44 22.36 20.61
CA GLY A 116 -12.61 21.56 21.03
C GLY A 116 -12.19 20.15 21.43
N GLU A 117 -13.15 19.25 21.49
CA GLU A 117 -12.88 17.81 21.66
C GLU A 117 -12.23 17.23 20.41
N ARG A 118 -11.50 16.12 20.55
CA ARG A 118 -10.92 15.40 19.42
C ARG A 118 -12.03 14.92 18.49
N GLY A 119 -11.81 15.04 17.19
CA GLY A 119 -12.79 14.68 16.16
C GLY A 119 -13.84 15.76 15.86
N GLU A 120 -13.99 16.82 16.68
CA GLU A 120 -14.98 17.90 16.41
C GLU A 120 -14.59 18.81 15.23
N GLY A 121 -13.32 18.81 14.81
CA GLY A 121 -12.86 19.66 13.71
C GLY A 121 -12.81 21.15 14.04
N LYS A 122 -12.70 21.53 15.32
CA LYS A 122 -12.60 22.93 15.77
C LYS A 122 -11.15 23.34 15.95
N TRP A 123 -10.71 24.32 15.16
CA TRP A 123 -9.30 24.69 15.06
C TRP A 123 -9.09 26.19 15.24
N GLN A 124 -7.99 26.54 15.88
CA GLN A 124 -7.41 27.89 15.92
C GLN A 124 -6.14 27.92 15.09
N THR A 125 -6.05 28.85 14.16
CA THR A 125 -4.79 29.11 13.44
C THR A 125 -3.76 29.73 14.38
N ILE A 126 -2.56 29.18 14.36
CA ILE A 126 -1.41 29.67 15.13
C ILE A 126 -0.19 29.87 14.21
N SER A 127 0.85 30.56 14.69
CA SER A 127 2.09 30.69 13.93
C SER A 127 2.97 29.43 14.05
N TRP A 128 3.85 29.21 13.06
CA TRP A 128 4.85 28.15 13.12
C TRP A 128 5.71 28.23 14.39
N ASN A 129 6.17 29.43 14.76
CA ASN A 129 6.99 29.60 15.96
C ASN A 129 6.22 29.21 17.23
N GLN A 130 4.94 29.54 17.35
CA GLN A 130 4.09 29.11 18.47
C GLN A 130 3.96 27.58 18.50
N ALA A 131 3.65 26.95 17.35
CA ALA A 131 3.46 25.52 17.24
C ALA A 131 4.75 24.75 17.62
N LEU A 132 5.89 25.10 17.01
CA LEU A 132 7.16 24.42 17.27
C LEU A 132 7.70 24.68 18.68
N THR A 133 7.41 25.86 19.27
CA THR A 133 7.74 26.14 20.66
C THR A 133 6.91 25.31 21.63
N GLU A 134 5.61 25.09 21.35
CA GLU A 134 4.75 24.23 22.14
C GLU A 134 5.23 22.77 22.09
N VAL A 135 5.55 22.26 20.89
CA VAL A 135 6.12 20.93 20.71
C VAL A 135 7.43 20.77 21.50
N ALA A 136 8.38 21.70 21.32
CA ALA A 136 9.67 21.63 22.03
C ALA A 136 9.51 21.72 23.54
N ALA A 137 8.59 22.55 24.05
CA ALA A 137 8.31 22.65 25.47
C ALA A 137 7.77 21.33 26.04
N LYS A 138 6.81 20.70 25.33
CA LYS A 138 6.26 19.40 25.76
C LYS A 138 7.29 18.30 25.74
N LEU A 139 8.13 18.24 24.71
CA LEU A 139 9.22 17.27 24.63
C LEU A 139 10.30 17.55 25.70
N GLY A 140 10.64 18.81 25.96
CA GLY A 140 11.55 19.19 27.03
C GLY A 140 11.05 18.78 28.41
N GLU A 141 9.75 18.95 28.69
CA GLU A 141 9.09 18.49 29.91
C GLU A 141 9.21 16.96 30.07
N LEU A 142 8.87 16.19 29.05
CA LEU A 142 8.95 14.73 29.09
C LEU A 142 10.39 14.25 29.34
N ARG A 143 11.35 14.87 28.65
CA ARG A 143 12.77 14.51 28.79
C ARG A 143 13.33 14.84 30.16
N SER A 144 12.97 15.99 30.74
CA SER A 144 13.41 16.39 32.09
C SER A 144 12.83 15.51 33.19
N ASN A 145 11.72 14.84 32.93
CA ASN A 145 11.06 13.88 33.84
C ASN A 145 11.45 12.41 33.59
N ASP A 146 12.53 12.15 32.84
CA ASP A 146 13.01 10.79 32.47
C ASP A 146 11.95 9.98 31.68
N ARG A 147 11.12 10.66 30.89
CA ARG A 147 10.04 10.08 30.08
C ARG A 147 10.31 10.21 28.56
N SER A 148 11.57 10.32 28.13
CA SER A 148 11.94 10.43 26.72
C SER A 148 11.43 9.25 25.90
N HIS A 149 11.49 8.03 26.42
CA HIS A 149 11.02 6.80 25.79
C HIS A 149 9.51 6.76 25.53
N THR A 150 8.73 7.70 26.06
CA THR A 150 7.27 7.76 25.87
C THR A 150 6.85 8.59 24.64
N VAL A 151 7.81 9.08 23.85
CA VAL A 151 7.53 9.72 22.56
C VAL A 151 7.49 8.65 21.48
N ALA A 152 6.54 8.73 20.54
CA ALA A 152 6.45 7.82 19.42
C ALA A 152 6.26 8.58 18.10
N CYS A 153 6.65 7.95 16.99
CA CYS A 153 6.38 8.42 15.65
C CYS A 153 5.73 7.30 14.83
N ILE A 154 4.60 7.59 14.19
CA ILE A 154 3.97 6.74 13.18
C ILE A 154 4.22 7.38 11.81
N SER A 155 4.83 6.62 10.90
CA SER A 155 5.19 7.07 9.55
C SER A 155 4.61 6.15 8.47
N GLY A 156 4.34 6.71 7.29
CA GLY A 156 3.94 5.94 6.11
C GLY A 156 5.07 5.16 5.45
N SER A 157 6.34 5.44 5.81
CA SER A 157 7.53 4.79 5.24
C SER A 157 8.66 4.73 6.26
N ASP A 158 9.57 3.78 6.08
CA ASP A 158 10.85 3.69 6.82
C ASP A 158 12.07 3.99 5.93
N GLN A 159 11.84 4.37 4.69
CA GLN A 159 12.89 4.58 3.68
C GLN A 159 12.97 6.03 3.24
N GLY A 160 14.19 6.49 2.96
CA GLY A 160 14.46 7.85 2.53
C GLY A 160 14.93 8.77 3.65
N THR A 161 15.27 10.00 3.27
CA THR A 161 15.88 10.99 4.18
C THR A 161 14.93 11.46 5.28
N VAL A 162 13.62 11.61 5.00
CA VAL A 162 12.64 12.04 6.02
C VAL A 162 12.49 10.99 7.13
N PRO A 163 12.23 9.70 6.83
CA PRO A 163 12.25 8.64 7.83
C PRO A 163 13.58 8.53 8.58
N GLY A 164 14.70 8.69 7.86
CA GLY A 164 16.04 8.74 8.47
C GLY A 164 16.18 9.86 9.49
N LEU A 165 15.71 11.08 9.18
CA LEU A 165 15.72 12.23 10.10
C LEU A 165 14.83 11.99 11.32
N LEU A 166 13.65 11.39 11.16
CA LEU A 166 12.75 11.05 12.27
C LEU A 166 13.37 10.01 13.19
N ASN A 167 13.97 8.95 12.64
CA ASN A 167 14.70 7.96 13.42
C ASN A 167 15.89 8.59 14.17
N ARG A 168 16.65 9.46 13.48
CA ARG A 168 17.75 10.20 14.07
C ARG A 168 17.29 11.10 15.23
N PHE A 169 16.15 11.79 15.03
CA PHE A 169 15.53 12.60 16.07
C PHE A 169 15.16 11.79 17.29
N LEU A 170 14.46 10.67 17.11
CA LEU A 170 14.06 9.80 18.21
C LEU A 170 15.28 9.21 18.93
N ALA A 171 16.32 8.81 18.21
CA ALA A 171 17.57 8.31 18.82
C ALA A 171 18.27 9.38 19.64
N ALA A 172 18.44 10.60 19.11
CA ALA A 172 19.05 11.72 19.84
C ALA A 172 18.21 12.16 21.05
N TYR A 173 16.90 12.08 20.93
CA TYR A 173 15.95 12.41 21.99
C TYR A 173 15.87 11.33 23.07
N GLY A 174 16.03 10.05 22.72
CA GLY A 174 16.00 8.89 23.60
C GLY A 174 14.67 8.13 23.58
N SER A 175 14.11 7.89 22.38
CA SER A 175 12.95 7.01 22.21
C SER A 175 13.17 5.95 21.14
N PRO A 176 12.84 4.67 21.42
CA PRO A 176 12.93 3.59 20.43
C PRO A 176 11.68 3.47 19.54
N ASN A 177 10.65 4.30 19.73
CA ASN A 177 9.30 4.11 19.19
C ASN A 177 9.08 4.75 17.82
N TYR A 178 9.83 4.31 16.80
CA TYR A 178 9.52 4.58 15.40
C TYR A 178 8.73 3.41 14.83
N ILE A 179 7.58 3.68 14.20
CA ILE A 179 6.64 2.64 13.75
C ILE A 179 6.13 3.03 12.37
N CYS A 180 6.12 2.05 11.44
CA CYS A 180 5.55 2.24 10.10
C CYS A 180 4.15 1.65 9.98
N THR A 181 3.38 2.18 9.01
CA THR A 181 2.12 1.58 8.59
C THR A 181 2.38 0.23 7.93
N PRO A 182 1.54 -0.78 8.22
CA PRO A 182 1.77 -2.14 7.72
C PRO A 182 1.55 -2.27 6.21
N SER A 183 2.25 -3.22 5.60
CA SER A 183 2.11 -3.59 4.19
C SER A 183 2.51 -5.05 3.94
N ILE A 184 2.25 -5.56 2.74
CA ILE A 184 2.72 -6.90 2.32
C ILE A 184 4.26 -6.99 2.30
N HIS A 185 4.96 -5.87 2.18
CA HIS A 185 6.42 -5.83 2.24
C HIS A 185 6.94 -6.39 3.57
N ASP A 186 6.27 -6.13 4.69
CA ASP A 186 6.66 -6.65 6.01
C ASP A 186 6.72 -8.18 6.02
N SER A 187 5.71 -8.82 5.41
CA SER A 187 5.68 -10.29 5.31
C SER A 187 6.75 -10.83 4.38
N TYR A 188 6.99 -10.18 3.24
CA TYR A 188 8.06 -10.57 2.32
C TYR A 188 9.46 -10.38 2.95
N GLU A 189 9.71 -9.28 3.64
CA GLU A 189 11.00 -9.03 4.30
C GLU A 189 11.32 -10.09 5.35
N ILE A 190 10.34 -10.47 6.17
CA ILE A 190 10.52 -11.55 7.16
C ILE A 190 10.77 -12.88 6.45
N ALA A 191 9.97 -13.25 5.47
CA ALA A 191 10.14 -14.52 4.76
C ALA A 191 11.50 -14.59 4.04
N LEU A 192 11.89 -13.52 3.33
CA LEU A 192 13.20 -13.46 2.67
C LEU A 192 14.34 -13.49 3.68
N SER A 193 14.24 -12.77 4.79
CA SER A 193 15.26 -12.80 5.85
C SER A 193 15.49 -14.22 6.39
N LEU A 194 14.44 -15.01 6.55
CA LEU A 194 14.50 -16.37 7.08
C LEU A 194 14.84 -17.43 6.04
N MET A 195 14.52 -17.19 4.75
CA MET A 195 14.74 -18.16 3.68
C MET A 195 16.00 -17.87 2.83
N HIS A 196 16.39 -16.60 2.69
CA HIS A 196 17.59 -16.17 1.96
C HIS A 196 18.72 -15.73 2.89
N GLY A 197 18.38 -15.27 4.10
CA GLY A 197 19.30 -14.58 5.00
C GLY A 197 19.50 -13.11 4.63
N GLY A 198 19.81 -12.29 5.64
CA GLY A 198 19.98 -10.85 5.47
C GLY A 198 18.66 -10.11 5.27
N ARG A 199 18.75 -8.78 5.16
CA ARG A 199 17.59 -7.91 4.92
C ARG A 199 17.50 -7.52 3.45
N SER A 200 16.41 -7.90 2.80
CA SER A 200 16.15 -7.59 1.39
C SER A 200 14.66 -7.39 1.13
N SER A 201 14.34 -6.62 0.10
CA SER A 201 12.98 -6.50 -0.42
C SER A 201 12.74 -7.47 -1.57
N ALA A 202 11.50 -7.89 -1.77
CA ALA A 202 11.14 -8.73 -2.90
C ALA A 202 11.03 -7.90 -4.18
N GLY A 203 11.83 -8.24 -5.18
CA GLY A 203 11.71 -7.79 -6.56
C GLY A 203 11.04 -8.87 -7.41
N PHE A 204 10.24 -8.46 -8.39
CA PHE A 204 9.54 -9.37 -9.29
C PHE A 204 9.80 -8.95 -10.73
N ASP A 205 10.40 -9.83 -11.52
CA ASP A 205 10.67 -9.58 -12.94
C ASP A 205 9.45 -9.92 -13.79
N VAL A 206 8.38 -9.18 -13.53
CA VAL A 206 7.06 -9.41 -14.13
C VAL A 206 7.05 -9.22 -15.64
N GLU A 207 7.95 -8.40 -16.17
CA GLU A 207 8.05 -8.10 -17.59
C GLU A 207 8.59 -9.29 -18.43
N ASN A 208 9.40 -10.15 -17.81
CA ASN A 208 10.07 -11.27 -18.50
C ASN A 208 9.46 -12.64 -18.20
N THR A 209 8.40 -12.73 -17.39
CA THR A 209 7.75 -13.99 -17.03
C THR A 209 6.83 -14.50 -18.13
N ASP A 210 6.77 -15.82 -18.33
CA ASP A 210 5.86 -16.48 -19.27
C ASP A 210 4.66 -17.19 -18.59
N PHE A 211 4.71 -17.32 -17.25
CA PHE A 211 3.62 -17.88 -16.45
C PHE A 211 3.52 -17.19 -15.09
N VAL A 212 2.42 -16.49 -14.82
CA VAL A 212 2.15 -15.86 -13.53
C VAL A 212 1.13 -16.68 -12.75
N LEU A 213 1.51 -17.10 -11.55
CA LEU A 213 0.62 -17.70 -10.57
C LEU A 213 0.42 -16.71 -9.42
N SER A 214 -0.72 -16.04 -9.40
CA SER A 214 -1.02 -14.95 -8.47
C SER A 214 -2.01 -15.41 -7.40
N PHE A 215 -1.58 -15.37 -6.14
CA PHE A 215 -2.40 -15.65 -4.96
C PHE A 215 -2.93 -14.34 -4.40
N GLY A 216 -4.10 -13.93 -4.85
CA GLY A 216 -4.83 -12.75 -4.38
C GLY A 216 -4.22 -11.39 -4.75
N SER A 217 -3.06 -11.33 -5.43
CA SER A 217 -2.45 -10.06 -5.80
C SER A 217 -3.30 -9.32 -6.83
N GLY A 218 -3.75 -8.11 -6.50
CA GLY A 218 -4.60 -7.29 -7.35
C GLY A 218 -3.81 -6.59 -8.46
N ILE A 219 -3.27 -7.34 -9.40
CA ILE A 219 -2.37 -6.84 -10.45
C ILE A 219 -2.98 -5.65 -11.19
N ILE A 220 -4.24 -5.76 -11.61
CA ILE A 220 -4.97 -4.68 -12.30
C ILE A 220 -5.64 -3.73 -11.30
N ASP A 221 -5.83 -4.16 -10.07
CA ASP A 221 -6.50 -3.39 -9.02
C ASP A 221 -5.53 -2.54 -8.18
N GLY A 222 -4.25 -2.52 -8.52
CA GLY A 222 -3.26 -1.59 -7.99
C GLY A 222 -2.18 -2.18 -7.09
N TRP A 223 -1.90 -3.49 -7.19
CA TRP A 223 -0.84 -4.14 -6.42
C TRP A 223 0.53 -3.50 -6.67
N MET A 224 1.25 -3.15 -5.61
CA MET A 224 2.54 -2.46 -5.60
C MET A 224 2.54 -1.15 -6.43
N SER A 225 2.90 -1.20 -7.72
CA SER A 225 2.83 -0.09 -8.66
C SER A 225 1.75 -0.35 -9.72
N PRO A 226 0.59 0.31 -9.64
CA PRO A 226 -0.51 0.10 -10.58
C PRO A 226 -0.09 0.23 -12.03
N VAL A 227 0.72 1.24 -12.34
CA VAL A 227 1.13 1.52 -13.73
C VAL A 227 2.02 0.42 -14.27
N ARG A 228 3.03 -0.01 -13.50
CA ARG A 228 3.94 -1.09 -13.88
C ARG A 228 3.16 -2.39 -14.13
N MET A 229 2.26 -2.74 -13.21
CA MET A 229 1.49 -3.98 -13.32
C MET A 229 0.53 -3.98 -14.52
N ILE A 230 -0.12 -2.85 -14.82
CA ILE A 230 -0.98 -2.73 -16.02
C ILE A 230 -0.14 -2.85 -17.29
N LYS A 231 1.07 -2.28 -17.33
CA LYS A 231 2.00 -2.45 -18.47
C LYS A 231 2.47 -3.90 -18.61
N ALA A 232 2.87 -4.55 -17.50
CA ALA A 232 3.21 -5.95 -17.50
C ALA A 232 2.09 -6.84 -18.05
N ASN A 233 0.84 -6.58 -17.64
CA ASN A 233 -0.32 -7.28 -18.22
C ASN A 233 -0.47 -7.06 -19.74
N SER A 234 -0.09 -5.90 -20.25
CA SER A 234 -0.09 -5.65 -21.69
C SER A 234 1.01 -6.45 -22.42
N ILE A 235 2.19 -6.55 -21.82
CA ILE A 235 3.30 -7.39 -22.32
C ILE A 235 2.87 -8.86 -22.35
N TRP A 236 2.33 -9.38 -21.25
CA TRP A 236 1.86 -10.78 -21.17
C TRP A 236 0.86 -11.15 -22.25
N LYS A 237 -0.08 -10.25 -22.56
CA LYS A 237 -1.06 -10.48 -23.65
C LYS A 237 -0.44 -10.48 -25.03
N ASN A 238 0.58 -9.67 -25.27
CA ASN A 238 1.29 -9.61 -26.53
C ASN A 238 2.19 -10.85 -26.74
N GLU A 239 2.78 -11.34 -25.67
CA GLU A 239 3.71 -12.49 -25.68
C GLU A 239 3.01 -13.83 -25.41
N ASN A 240 1.68 -13.82 -25.19
CA ASN A 240 0.87 -14.98 -24.79
C ASN A 240 1.36 -15.64 -23.50
N SER A 241 1.92 -14.88 -22.57
CA SER A 241 2.24 -15.35 -21.23
C SER A 241 0.95 -15.69 -20.49
N LYS A 242 0.94 -16.75 -19.71
CA LYS A 242 -0.24 -17.24 -19.03
C LYS A 242 -0.37 -16.62 -17.63
N VAL A 243 -1.55 -16.11 -17.31
CA VAL A 243 -1.87 -15.56 -15.98
C VAL A 243 -2.97 -16.38 -15.31
N VAL A 244 -2.69 -16.90 -14.12
CA VAL A 244 -3.66 -17.59 -13.27
C VAL A 244 -3.86 -16.79 -12.00
N GLN A 245 -5.08 -16.32 -11.78
CA GLN A 245 -5.47 -15.59 -10.58
C GLN A 245 -6.23 -16.50 -9.62
N ILE A 246 -5.75 -16.62 -8.40
CA ILE A 246 -6.32 -17.43 -7.32
C ILE A 246 -6.87 -16.49 -6.26
N GLU A 247 -8.18 -16.41 -6.13
CA GLU A 247 -8.85 -15.56 -5.15
C GLU A 247 -10.34 -15.91 -5.00
N PRO A 248 -11.00 -15.54 -3.88
CA PRO A 248 -12.41 -15.89 -3.62
C PRO A 248 -13.43 -15.17 -4.51
N ARG A 249 -13.03 -14.07 -5.14
CA ARG A 249 -13.88 -13.15 -5.90
C ARG A 249 -13.31 -12.91 -7.30
N LEU A 250 -14.15 -12.89 -8.32
CA LEU A 250 -13.75 -12.49 -9.67
C LEU A 250 -13.50 -10.97 -9.72
N SER A 251 -12.30 -10.54 -9.33
CA SER A 251 -11.84 -9.16 -9.40
C SER A 251 -11.58 -8.70 -10.85
N ASN A 252 -11.23 -7.43 -11.05
CA ASN A 252 -10.75 -6.97 -12.35
C ASN A 252 -9.50 -7.74 -12.80
N THR A 253 -8.65 -8.10 -11.85
CA THR A 253 -7.45 -8.92 -12.11
C THR A 253 -7.85 -10.32 -12.58
N ALA A 254 -8.74 -11.00 -11.87
CA ALA A 254 -9.23 -12.32 -12.26
C ALA A 254 -9.96 -12.31 -13.61
N ALA A 255 -10.78 -11.29 -13.86
CA ALA A 255 -11.50 -11.12 -15.13
C ALA A 255 -10.58 -10.86 -16.33
N LYS A 256 -9.35 -10.38 -16.10
CA LYS A 256 -8.33 -10.14 -17.15
C LYS A 256 -7.32 -11.30 -17.28
N SER A 257 -7.30 -12.20 -16.31
CA SER A 257 -6.44 -13.39 -16.31
C SER A 257 -6.97 -14.48 -17.26
N ASP A 258 -6.10 -15.40 -17.66
CA ASP A 258 -6.48 -16.53 -18.50
C ASP A 258 -7.29 -17.59 -17.74
N THR A 259 -7.07 -17.65 -16.43
CA THR A 259 -7.78 -18.59 -15.56
C THR A 259 -8.01 -17.94 -14.19
N TRP A 260 -9.25 -17.95 -13.74
CA TRP A 260 -9.61 -17.67 -12.35
C TRP A 260 -9.86 -18.97 -11.59
N VAL A 261 -9.26 -19.09 -10.41
CA VAL A 261 -9.42 -20.23 -9.51
C VAL A 261 -10.01 -19.73 -8.19
N PRO A 262 -11.31 -19.94 -7.96
CA PRO A 262 -11.91 -19.57 -6.68
C PRO A 262 -11.36 -20.43 -5.55
N ILE A 263 -11.01 -19.79 -4.43
CA ILE A 263 -10.42 -20.42 -3.25
C ILE A 263 -11.08 -19.92 -1.97
N LYS A 264 -11.18 -20.74 -0.95
CA LYS A 264 -11.65 -20.30 0.37
C LYS A 264 -10.67 -19.31 0.99
N PRO A 265 -11.14 -18.18 1.55
CA PRO A 265 -10.27 -17.17 2.17
C PRO A 265 -9.28 -17.76 3.20
N GLY A 266 -8.01 -17.33 3.14
CA GLY A 266 -6.97 -17.72 4.08
C GLY A 266 -6.42 -19.14 3.91
N THR A 267 -6.65 -19.79 2.76
CA THR A 267 -6.16 -21.14 2.47
C THR A 267 -5.10 -21.18 1.34
N ASP A 268 -4.57 -20.03 0.97
CA ASP A 268 -3.63 -19.85 -0.14
C ASP A 268 -2.34 -20.65 0.08
N ALA A 269 -1.77 -20.62 1.30
CA ALA A 269 -0.60 -21.41 1.66
C ALA A 269 -0.83 -22.92 1.50
N ALA A 270 -2.02 -23.42 1.86
CA ALA A 270 -2.35 -24.84 1.67
C ALA A 270 -2.38 -25.22 0.20
N LEU A 271 -2.91 -24.36 -0.67
CA LEU A 271 -2.90 -24.57 -2.12
C LEU A 271 -1.46 -24.57 -2.66
N ALA A 272 -0.62 -23.59 -2.26
CA ALA A 272 0.76 -23.52 -2.66
C ALA A 272 1.54 -24.79 -2.25
N LEU A 273 1.34 -25.30 -1.03
CA LEU A 273 1.94 -26.56 -0.56
C LEU A 273 1.39 -27.79 -1.31
N GLY A 274 0.10 -27.76 -1.71
CA GLY A 274 -0.49 -28.80 -2.57
C GLY A 274 0.10 -28.82 -3.97
N LEU A 275 0.42 -27.66 -4.54
CA LEU A 275 1.16 -27.55 -5.81
C LEU A 275 2.60 -28.08 -5.62
N ALA A 276 3.26 -27.70 -4.53
CA ALA A 276 4.59 -28.19 -4.16
C ALA A 276 4.60 -29.73 -4.02
N HIS A 277 3.56 -30.33 -3.42
CA HIS A 277 3.42 -31.79 -3.34
C HIS A 277 3.50 -32.44 -4.73
N VAL A 278 2.76 -31.94 -5.70
CA VAL A 278 2.73 -32.49 -7.06
C VAL A 278 4.10 -32.29 -7.74
N ILE A 279 4.68 -31.11 -7.66
CA ILE A 279 5.99 -30.79 -8.23
C ILE A 279 7.06 -31.73 -7.67
N ILE A 280 7.08 -31.94 -6.36
CA ILE A 280 8.04 -32.83 -5.69
C ILE A 280 7.79 -34.29 -6.05
N LYS A 281 6.53 -34.76 -5.98
CA LYS A 281 6.18 -36.15 -6.24
C LYS A 281 6.50 -36.60 -7.66
N GLU A 282 6.27 -35.73 -8.64
CA GLU A 282 6.54 -36.02 -10.04
C GLU A 282 7.96 -35.60 -10.46
N SER A 283 8.80 -35.12 -9.51
CA SER A 283 10.20 -34.70 -9.73
C SER A 283 10.33 -33.60 -10.79
N LEU A 284 9.38 -32.64 -10.81
CA LEU A 284 9.32 -31.52 -11.73
C LEU A 284 10.14 -30.29 -11.25
N TYR A 285 10.79 -30.39 -10.09
CA TYR A 285 11.60 -29.33 -9.52
C TYR A 285 12.98 -29.19 -10.18
N ASP A 286 13.59 -28.02 -10.10
CA ASP A 286 14.97 -27.78 -10.54
C ASP A 286 15.94 -28.53 -9.62
N LYS A 287 16.55 -29.59 -10.16
CA LYS A 287 17.43 -30.47 -9.40
C LYS A 287 18.75 -29.77 -9.02
N ASP A 288 19.29 -28.94 -9.88
CA ASP A 288 20.55 -28.25 -9.62
C ASP A 288 20.38 -27.27 -8.45
N PHE A 289 19.30 -26.47 -8.47
CA PHE A 289 18.99 -25.57 -7.36
C PHE A 289 18.81 -26.33 -6.05
N VAL A 290 17.98 -27.36 -6.07
CA VAL A 290 17.59 -28.09 -4.85
C VAL A 290 18.76 -28.88 -4.24
N GLU A 291 19.63 -29.49 -5.06
CA GLU A 291 20.72 -30.29 -4.58
C GLU A 291 21.92 -29.45 -4.14
N ASN A 292 22.21 -28.35 -4.84
CA ASN A 292 23.43 -27.58 -4.62
C ASN A 292 23.20 -26.30 -3.78
N TYR A 293 22.05 -25.65 -3.92
CA TYR A 293 21.80 -24.30 -3.36
C TYR A 293 20.67 -24.26 -2.31
N ALA A 294 20.01 -25.38 -2.03
CA ALA A 294 19.00 -25.45 -0.99
C ALA A 294 19.47 -26.26 0.22
N PHE A 295 18.99 -25.86 1.38
CA PHE A 295 19.15 -26.57 2.65
C PHE A 295 17.80 -27.17 3.06
N ASP A 296 17.78 -28.22 3.85
CA ASP A 296 16.61 -28.86 4.45
C ASP A 296 15.51 -29.35 3.47
N PHE A 297 15.78 -29.38 2.16
CA PHE A 297 14.80 -29.83 1.17
C PHE A 297 14.22 -31.22 1.46
N ASN A 298 15.03 -32.17 1.95
CA ASN A 298 14.54 -33.52 2.25
C ASN A 298 13.52 -33.53 3.39
N ALA A 299 13.70 -32.69 4.42
CA ALA A 299 12.73 -32.53 5.50
C ALA A 299 11.47 -31.84 4.99
N PHE A 300 11.59 -30.76 4.21
CA PHE A 300 10.45 -30.09 3.55
C PHE A 300 9.66 -31.06 2.67
N LYS A 301 10.36 -31.81 1.81
CA LYS A 301 9.77 -32.83 0.95
C LYS A 301 8.96 -33.86 1.74
N THR A 302 9.50 -34.40 2.83
CA THR A 302 8.82 -35.39 3.67
C THR A 302 7.51 -34.82 4.20
N ILE A 303 7.54 -33.64 4.82
CA ILE A 303 6.35 -32.98 5.40
C ILE A 303 5.30 -32.71 4.32
N VAL A 304 5.73 -32.16 3.17
CA VAL A 304 4.82 -31.81 2.08
C VAL A 304 4.16 -33.04 1.48
N LEU A 305 4.93 -34.12 1.25
CA LEU A 305 4.37 -35.37 0.68
C LEU A 305 3.43 -36.12 1.64
N GLU A 306 3.68 -36.04 2.94
CA GLU A 306 2.84 -36.70 3.94
C GLU A 306 1.56 -35.93 4.26
N SER A 307 1.58 -34.58 4.19
CA SER A 307 0.50 -33.75 4.78
C SER A 307 -0.30 -32.93 3.78
N PHE A 308 0.20 -32.69 2.58
CA PHE A 308 -0.45 -31.80 1.60
C PHE A 308 -0.80 -32.51 0.30
N ALA A 309 -1.35 -33.73 0.42
CA ALA A 309 -1.84 -34.45 -0.76
C ALA A 309 -2.98 -33.66 -1.45
N PRO A 310 -3.06 -33.65 -2.80
CA PRO A 310 -4.06 -32.89 -3.54
C PRO A 310 -5.51 -33.16 -3.13
N ASP A 311 -5.84 -34.38 -2.67
CA ASP A 311 -7.18 -34.72 -2.17
C ASP A 311 -7.51 -33.99 -0.85
N ASP A 312 -6.55 -33.82 0.03
CA ASP A 312 -6.74 -33.15 1.32
C ASP A 312 -6.69 -31.63 1.16
N VAL A 313 -5.79 -31.13 0.30
CA VAL A 313 -5.75 -29.71 -0.07
C VAL A 313 -7.06 -29.29 -0.74
N ALA A 314 -7.66 -30.12 -1.58
CA ALA A 314 -8.97 -29.82 -2.18
C ALA A 314 -10.08 -29.61 -1.13
N LYS A 315 -10.08 -30.40 -0.04
CA LYS A 315 -11.06 -30.24 1.06
C LYS A 315 -10.83 -28.92 1.82
N ILE A 316 -9.57 -28.55 2.05
CA ILE A 316 -9.18 -27.33 2.75
C ILE A 316 -9.57 -26.11 1.93
N THR A 317 -9.13 -26.08 0.67
CA THR A 317 -9.17 -24.89 -0.20
C THR A 317 -10.45 -24.72 -0.98
N GLY A 318 -11.18 -25.82 -1.22
CA GLY A 318 -12.32 -25.87 -2.15
C GLY A 318 -11.92 -25.98 -3.62
N VAL A 319 -10.62 -25.97 -3.93
CA VAL A 319 -10.11 -26.16 -5.30
C VAL A 319 -10.06 -27.64 -5.63
N ASP A 320 -10.66 -28.05 -6.76
CA ASP A 320 -10.69 -29.45 -7.11
C ASP A 320 -9.30 -30.05 -7.41
N LYS A 321 -9.12 -31.33 -7.12
CA LYS A 321 -7.86 -32.05 -7.31
C LYS A 321 -7.31 -31.96 -8.74
N LYS A 322 -8.18 -32.01 -9.75
CA LYS A 322 -7.76 -31.96 -11.16
C LYS A 322 -7.14 -30.60 -11.48
N THR A 323 -7.70 -29.54 -10.95
CA THR A 323 -7.16 -28.18 -11.06
C THR A 323 -5.80 -28.08 -10.37
N ILE A 324 -5.65 -28.60 -9.14
CA ILE A 324 -4.36 -28.62 -8.42
C ILE A 324 -3.28 -29.33 -9.22
N LEU A 325 -3.58 -30.54 -9.73
CA LEU A 325 -2.63 -31.32 -10.55
C LEU A 325 -2.25 -30.57 -11.85
N SER A 326 -3.23 -29.96 -12.50
CA SER A 326 -3.03 -29.24 -13.76
C SER A 326 -2.16 -27.99 -13.56
N LEU A 327 -2.45 -27.18 -12.53
CA LEU A 327 -1.72 -25.97 -12.23
C LEU A 327 -0.26 -26.25 -11.88
N ALA A 328 0.01 -27.24 -11.03
CA ALA A 328 1.36 -27.62 -10.65
C ALA A 328 2.21 -28.00 -11.88
N LYS A 329 1.64 -28.78 -12.80
CA LYS A 329 2.33 -29.18 -14.04
C LYS A 329 2.57 -28.01 -15.00
N GLN A 330 1.58 -27.14 -15.13
CA GLN A 330 1.71 -25.95 -15.99
C GLN A 330 2.77 -24.99 -15.44
N PHE A 331 2.74 -24.72 -14.13
CA PHE A 331 3.69 -23.85 -13.46
C PHE A 331 5.13 -24.39 -13.58
N ALA A 332 5.34 -25.65 -13.22
CA ALA A 332 6.66 -26.26 -13.29
C ALA A 332 7.15 -26.53 -14.72
N GLY A 333 6.26 -26.59 -15.71
CA GLY A 333 6.59 -26.76 -17.13
C GLY A 333 6.84 -25.45 -17.88
N ALA A 334 6.57 -24.30 -17.28
CA ALA A 334 6.86 -22.99 -17.87
C ALA A 334 8.38 -22.72 -17.86
N SER A 335 8.84 -21.86 -18.77
CA SER A 335 10.27 -21.55 -18.88
C SER A 335 10.71 -20.50 -17.85
N LYS A 336 9.81 -19.58 -17.50
CA LYS A 336 10.05 -18.47 -16.56
C LYS A 336 8.82 -18.28 -15.66
N PRO A 337 8.47 -19.29 -14.83
CA PRO A 337 7.28 -19.22 -13.98
C PRO A 337 7.52 -18.28 -12.80
N LEU A 338 6.51 -17.48 -12.46
CA LEU A 338 6.54 -16.56 -11.32
C LEU A 338 5.31 -16.76 -10.44
N ALA A 339 5.52 -17.09 -9.17
CA ALA A 339 4.48 -17.13 -8.15
C ALA A 339 4.56 -15.89 -7.27
N ILE A 340 3.44 -15.17 -7.11
CA ILE A 340 3.31 -13.97 -6.29
C ILE A 340 2.11 -14.07 -5.35
N CYS A 341 2.17 -13.37 -4.23
CA CYS A 341 1.06 -13.31 -3.29
C CYS A 341 0.91 -11.91 -2.66
N GLY A 342 -0.20 -11.70 -1.99
CA GLY A 342 -0.53 -10.45 -1.31
C GLY A 342 -1.84 -9.87 -1.81
N ARG A 343 -2.80 -9.71 -0.92
CA ARG A 343 -4.19 -9.37 -1.23
C ARG A 343 -4.35 -7.97 -1.80
N GLY A 344 -5.17 -7.84 -2.83
CA GLY A 344 -5.56 -6.56 -3.41
C GLY A 344 -4.35 -5.71 -3.77
N GLN A 345 -4.28 -4.52 -3.21
CA GLN A 345 -3.17 -3.58 -3.42
C GLN A 345 -1.94 -3.86 -2.53
N GLY A 346 -1.99 -4.86 -1.66
CA GLY A 346 -0.88 -5.20 -0.77
C GLY A 346 -0.73 -4.24 0.43
N LYS A 347 -1.81 -3.63 0.89
CA LYS A 347 -1.82 -2.70 2.04
C LYS A 347 -1.83 -3.37 3.40
N THR A 348 -2.14 -4.64 3.44
CA THR A 348 -2.08 -5.46 4.67
C THR A 348 -0.96 -6.47 4.55
N PRO A 349 -0.31 -6.81 5.65
CA PRO A 349 0.68 -7.89 5.66
C PRO A 349 0.11 -9.18 5.17
N GLY A 350 0.01 -10.02 4.89
CA GLY A 350 -0.53 -11.35 4.62
C GLY A 350 -0.02 -12.33 5.66
N SER A 351 -0.45 -13.54 5.58
CA SER A 351 0.12 -14.62 6.37
C SER A 351 1.57 -14.87 5.95
N ILE A 352 2.47 -14.94 6.90
CA ILE A 352 3.88 -15.32 6.64
C ILE A 352 3.95 -16.72 6.02
N ASP A 353 3.05 -17.63 6.43
CA ASP A 353 2.96 -18.98 5.85
C ASP A 353 2.61 -18.93 4.35
N GLU A 354 1.72 -18.02 3.96
CA GLU A 354 1.35 -17.79 2.56
C GLU A 354 2.58 -17.35 1.75
N VAL A 355 3.28 -16.32 2.23
CA VAL A 355 4.48 -15.82 1.54
C VAL A 355 5.55 -16.92 1.46
N ALA A 356 5.83 -17.63 2.54
CA ALA A 356 6.82 -18.70 2.56
C ALA A 356 6.47 -19.86 1.61
N ALA A 357 5.19 -20.30 1.62
CA ALA A 357 4.73 -21.38 0.75
C ALA A 357 4.75 -20.99 -0.74
N VAL A 358 4.31 -19.77 -1.07
CA VAL A 358 4.33 -19.26 -2.45
C VAL A 358 5.79 -19.03 -2.91
N HIS A 359 6.64 -18.52 -2.04
CA HIS A 359 8.06 -18.33 -2.37
C HIS A 359 8.81 -19.66 -2.53
N ALA A 360 8.44 -20.69 -1.75
CA ALA A 360 8.96 -22.04 -1.94
C ALA A 360 8.64 -22.63 -3.33
N LEU A 361 7.50 -22.24 -3.96
CA LEU A 361 7.20 -22.63 -5.34
C LEU A 361 8.24 -22.05 -6.32
N ASN A 362 8.61 -20.77 -6.17
CA ASN A 362 9.65 -20.15 -7.00
C ASN A 362 11.01 -20.84 -6.81
N ALA A 363 11.34 -21.22 -5.58
CA ALA A 363 12.57 -21.95 -5.27
C ALA A 363 12.57 -23.37 -5.86
N LEU A 364 11.44 -24.09 -5.77
CA LEU A 364 11.33 -25.44 -6.35
C LEU A 364 11.59 -25.45 -7.86
N VAL A 365 11.18 -24.42 -8.58
CA VAL A 365 11.42 -24.33 -10.04
C VAL A 365 12.72 -23.57 -10.38
N GLY A 366 13.55 -23.26 -9.39
CA GLY A 366 14.84 -22.59 -9.56
C GLY A 366 14.74 -21.17 -10.11
N ASN A 367 13.62 -20.47 -9.88
CA ASN A 367 13.37 -19.13 -10.43
C ASN A 367 13.63 -18.00 -9.40
N ILE A 368 14.72 -18.14 -8.66
CA ILE A 368 15.25 -17.15 -7.72
C ILE A 368 16.42 -16.42 -8.37
N ASN A 369 16.42 -15.09 -8.32
CA ASN A 369 17.45 -14.22 -8.90
C ASN A 369 17.74 -14.55 -10.38
N LYS A 370 16.70 -14.87 -11.12
CA LYS A 370 16.76 -15.14 -12.57
C LYS A 370 15.75 -14.27 -13.33
N PRO A 371 15.98 -13.98 -14.62
CA PRO A 371 15.02 -13.29 -15.46
C PRO A 371 13.63 -13.97 -15.45
N GLY A 372 12.60 -13.19 -15.22
CA GLY A 372 11.22 -13.65 -15.06
C GLY A 372 10.88 -14.23 -13.69
N GLY A 373 11.79 -14.14 -12.72
CA GLY A 373 11.62 -14.69 -11.37
C GLY A 373 11.54 -13.67 -10.24
N VAL A 374 11.69 -14.19 -9.01
CA VAL A 374 11.74 -13.38 -7.78
C VAL A 374 13.19 -13.04 -7.45
N TRP A 375 13.43 -11.80 -7.08
CA TRP A 375 14.73 -11.25 -6.75
C TRP A 375 14.77 -10.76 -5.31
N ALA A 376 15.80 -11.12 -4.57
CA ALA A 376 16.09 -10.52 -3.27
C ALA A 376 16.93 -9.27 -3.50
N VAL A 377 16.29 -8.10 -3.39
CA VAL A 377 16.89 -6.80 -3.72
C VAL A 377 17.31 -6.09 -2.44
N SER A 378 18.59 -5.77 -2.33
CA SER A 378 19.10 -4.99 -1.20
C SER A 378 18.55 -3.57 -1.24
N GLN A 379 18.24 -3.03 -0.08
CA GLN A 379 17.85 -1.62 0.06
C GLN A 379 19.03 -0.72 -0.31
N PRO A 380 18.78 0.45 -0.96
CA PRO A 380 19.85 1.39 -1.29
C PRO A 380 20.42 2.00 -0.01
N ASP A 381 21.71 1.79 0.23
CA ASP A 381 22.43 2.27 1.41
C ASP A 381 23.22 3.55 1.09
N TYR A 382 22.53 4.69 0.99
CA TYR A 382 23.12 6.00 0.66
C TYR A 382 23.08 7.00 1.82
N ILE A 383 22.34 6.73 2.89
CA ILE A 383 22.28 7.63 4.06
C ILE A 383 23.46 7.35 4.97
N LYS A 384 24.53 8.14 4.81
CA LYS A 384 25.81 7.98 5.51
C LYS A 384 26.06 9.14 6.48
N TRP A 385 25.14 9.35 7.41
CA TRP A 385 25.31 10.39 8.42
C TRP A 385 26.23 9.94 9.56
N PRO A 386 26.93 10.89 10.23
CA PRO A 386 27.65 10.59 11.46
C PRO A 386 26.72 9.98 12.51
N GLU A 387 27.23 9.06 13.32
CA GLU A 387 26.48 8.48 14.42
C GLU A 387 25.98 9.55 15.41
N VAL A 388 24.79 9.32 15.95
CA VAL A 388 24.20 10.20 16.96
C VAL A 388 24.97 10.04 18.26
N GLN A 389 25.53 11.14 18.79
CA GLN A 389 26.14 11.18 20.10
C GLN A 389 25.04 11.28 21.17
N MET A 390 24.62 10.14 21.71
CA MET A 390 23.57 10.07 22.71
C MET A 390 24.10 10.48 24.10
N ASP A 391 23.42 11.42 24.74
CA ASP A 391 23.66 11.69 26.15
C ASP A 391 23.08 10.61 27.07
N ALA A 392 23.19 10.80 28.40
CA ALA A 392 22.73 9.80 29.36
C ALA A 392 21.22 9.53 29.29
N VAL A 393 20.42 10.57 29.07
CA VAL A 393 18.95 10.44 28.96
C VAL A 393 18.58 9.66 27.68
N ALA A 394 19.17 10.02 26.53
CA ALA A 394 18.95 9.33 25.29
C ALA A 394 19.38 7.86 25.38
N SER A 395 20.58 7.61 25.91
CA SER A 395 21.10 6.24 26.10
C SER A 395 20.24 5.38 27.04
N SER A 396 19.64 5.97 28.05
CA SER A 396 18.72 5.29 29.00
C SER A 396 17.38 4.98 28.28
N GLY A 397 16.83 5.97 27.57
CA GLY A 397 15.54 5.85 26.89
C GLY A 397 15.56 4.82 25.75
N MET A 398 16.64 4.80 24.94
CA MET A 398 16.81 3.82 23.86
C MET A 398 16.94 2.36 24.30
N LYS A 399 17.22 2.12 25.60
CA LYS A 399 17.26 0.77 26.16
C LYS A 399 15.89 0.26 26.62
N ARG A 400 14.88 1.12 26.60
CA ARG A 400 13.51 0.71 26.96
C ARG A 400 12.89 -0.10 25.84
N ASP A 401 11.99 -1.01 26.19
CA ASP A 401 11.24 -1.79 25.23
C ASP A 401 10.37 -0.87 24.38
N ARG A 402 10.23 -1.22 23.11
CA ARG A 402 9.32 -0.54 22.21
C ARG A 402 7.87 -0.84 22.59
N VAL A 403 7.01 0.15 22.46
CA VAL A 403 5.58 0.02 22.79
C VAL A 403 4.87 -1.01 21.88
N ASP A 404 5.29 -1.14 20.63
CA ASP A 404 4.75 -2.13 19.70
C ASP A 404 5.30 -3.55 19.90
N GLY A 405 6.39 -3.70 20.68
CA GLY A 405 7.04 -4.96 20.96
C GLY A 405 7.88 -5.54 19.81
N ALA A 406 8.01 -4.83 18.67
CA ALA A 406 8.88 -5.27 17.60
C ALA A 406 10.35 -5.26 18.03
N GLY A 407 11.13 -6.25 17.56
CA GLY A 407 12.52 -6.46 17.95
C GLY A 407 12.70 -7.05 19.35
N SER A 408 11.61 -7.36 20.09
CA SER A 408 11.69 -8.09 21.36
C SER A 408 12.09 -9.55 21.14
N GLU A 409 12.44 -10.26 22.22
CA GLU A 409 12.74 -11.70 22.15
C GLU A 409 11.64 -12.50 21.44
N LYS A 410 10.36 -12.15 21.70
CA LYS A 410 9.21 -12.82 21.09
C LYS A 410 9.04 -12.48 19.60
N PHE A 411 9.28 -11.23 19.21
CA PHE A 411 9.03 -10.72 17.86
C PHE A 411 10.32 -10.16 17.24
N SER A 412 11.40 -10.92 17.37
CA SER A 412 12.74 -10.52 16.90
C SER A 412 12.87 -10.30 15.40
N ASN A 413 11.98 -10.90 14.61
CA ASN A 413 11.97 -10.78 13.14
C ASN A 413 11.06 -9.64 12.64
N ALA A 414 10.23 -9.04 13.49
CA ALA A 414 9.34 -7.95 13.09
C ALA A 414 10.03 -6.59 13.22
N ASN A 415 9.90 -5.76 12.18
CA ASN A 415 10.41 -4.39 12.19
C ASN A 415 9.42 -3.44 12.88
N TYR A 416 8.12 -3.58 12.60
CA TYR A 416 7.05 -2.71 13.10
C TYR A 416 5.78 -3.51 13.35
N LEU A 417 5.05 -3.20 14.44
CA LEU A 417 3.82 -3.91 14.84
C LEU A 417 2.74 -2.91 15.27
N LEU A 418 2.26 -2.09 14.32
CA LEU A 418 1.33 -1.00 14.61
C LEU A 418 -0.01 -1.50 15.20
N ASN A 419 -0.49 -2.69 14.81
CA ASN A 419 -1.64 -3.34 15.43
C ASN A 419 -1.42 -3.60 16.93
N ARG A 420 -0.23 -4.05 17.33
CA ARG A 420 0.14 -4.31 18.73
C ARG A 420 0.31 -3.02 19.52
N TRP A 421 0.85 -1.97 18.88
CA TRP A 421 0.97 -0.65 19.50
C TRP A 421 -0.42 -0.14 19.96
N VAL A 422 -1.46 -0.27 19.11
CA VAL A 422 -2.84 0.06 19.45
C VAL A 422 -3.32 -0.74 20.67
N GLY A 423 -3.05 -2.04 20.68
CA GLY A 423 -3.39 -2.93 21.79
C GLY A 423 -2.68 -2.53 23.09
N ALA A 424 -1.38 -2.22 23.05
CA ALA A 424 -0.58 -1.81 24.20
C ALA A 424 -1.08 -0.50 24.80
N VAL A 425 -1.38 0.51 23.97
CA VAL A 425 -1.94 1.78 24.44
C VAL A 425 -3.31 1.58 25.09
N ASN A 426 -4.17 0.75 24.49
CA ASN A 426 -5.52 0.52 25.01
C ASN A 426 -5.56 -0.27 26.30
N SER A 427 -4.66 -1.22 26.50
CA SER A 427 -4.61 -2.10 27.68
C SER A 427 -3.97 -1.44 28.90
N SER A 428 -3.19 -0.38 28.72
CA SER A 428 -2.51 0.33 29.81
C SER A 428 -3.44 1.30 30.53
N ASP A 429 -3.34 1.41 31.84
CA ASP A 429 -4.10 2.39 32.64
C ASP A 429 -3.65 3.82 32.28
N GLU A 430 -2.35 4.09 32.31
CA GLU A 430 -1.73 5.30 31.77
C GLU A 430 -1.12 4.99 30.40
N SER A 431 -1.32 5.87 29.43
CA SER A 431 -0.77 5.67 28.09
C SER A 431 0.76 5.53 28.12
N PRO A 432 1.35 4.47 27.56
CA PRO A 432 2.80 4.33 27.44
C PRO A 432 3.38 5.36 26.46
N VAL A 433 2.52 6.03 25.68
CA VAL A 433 2.88 7.10 24.75
C VAL A 433 2.30 8.41 25.25
N GLN A 434 3.18 9.40 25.52
CA GLN A 434 2.81 10.72 26.02
C GLN A 434 2.84 11.81 24.94
N ALA A 435 3.59 11.58 23.88
CA ALA A 435 3.57 12.42 22.70
C ALA A 435 3.71 11.55 21.44
N LEU A 436 2.89 11.83 20.43
CA LEU A 436 2.84 11.09 19.19
C LEU A 436 3.02 12.02 18.00
N PHE A 437 3.97 11.72 17.13
CA PHE A 437 4.12 12.32 15.81
C PHE A 437 3.54 11.40 14.74
N ILE A 438 2.86 11.98 13.76
CA ILE A 438 2.31 11.24 12.61
C ILE A 438 2.70 11.97 11.34
N THR A 439 3.23 11.23 10.37
CA THR A 439 3.58 11.76 9.04
C THR A 439 3.27 10.76 7.94
N ASP A 440 2.68 11.25 6.85
CA ASP A 440 2.31 10.46 5.67
C ASP A 440 1.51 9.18 5.99
N ALA A 441 0.74 9.19 7.08
CA ALA A 441 -0.04 8.06 7.58
C ALA A 441 -1.43 8.50 8.06
N ASP A 442 -2.42 7.62 7.93
CA ASP A 442 -3.79 7.82 8.45
C ASP A 442 -4.31 6.59 9.20
N PRO A 443 -3.68 6.23 10.35
CA PRO A 443 -4.06 5.04 11.10
C PRO A 443 -5.51 5.04 11.60
N CYS A 444 -6.11 6.20 11.88
CA CYS A 444 -7.52 6.30 12.28
C CYS A 444 -8.52 5.92 11.17
N TYR A 445 -8.04 5.77 9.94
CA TYR A 445 -8.83 5.34 8.79
C TYR A 445 -8.36 3.99 8.23
N THR A 446 -7.05 3.79 8.10
CA THR A 446 -6.47 2.66 7.35
C THR A 446 -6.30 1.39 8.15
N LEU A 447 -6.23 1.46 9.50
CA LEU A 447 -6.07 0.27 10.33
C LEU A 447 -7.41 -0.40 10.61
N SER A 448 -7.39 -1.73 10.70
CA SER A 448 -8.52 -2.53 11.17
C SER A 448 -8.89 -2.14 12.60
N ASP A 449 -10.19 -2.23 12.95
CA ASP A 449 -10.76 -1.77 14.22
C ASP A 449 -10.47 -0.28 14.50
N THR A 450 -10.92 0.60 13.58
CA THR A 450 -10.70 2.06 13.72
C THR A 450 -11.21 2.63 15.04
N PHE A 451 -12.21 1.99 15.68
CA PHE A 451 -12.69 2.39 17.02
C PHE A 451 -11.62 2.16 18.08
N ALA A 452 -10.93 1.02 18.03
CA ALA A 452 -9.82 0.75 18.94
C ALA A 452 -8.64 1.71 18.69
N VAL A 453 -8.39 2.08 17.43
CA VAL A 453 -7.36 3.07 17.08
C VAL A 453 -7.71 4.44 17.65
N LYS A 454 -8.92 4.95 17.41
CA LYS A 454 -9.39 6.23 17.95
C LYS A 454 -9.34 6.26 19.49
N LYS A 455 -9.76 5.17 20.14
CA LYS A 455 -9.66 5.01 21.60
C LYS A 455 -8.20 5.06 22.08
N ALA A 456 -7.24 4.51 21.35
CA ALA A 456 -5.83 4.62 21.69
C ALA A 456 -5.35 6.08 21.57
N PHE A 457 -5.75 6.78 20.50
CA PHE A 457 -5.44 8.21 20.34
C PHE A 457 -5.99 9.08 21.48
N ASP A 458 -7.22 8.81 21.94
CA ASP A 458 -7.83 9.54 23.06
C ASP A 458 -7.05 9.42 24.37
N LYS A 459 -6.30 8.33 24.55
CA LYS A 459 -5.44 8.13 25.73
C LYS A 459 -4.10 8.86 25.64
N ILE A 460 -3.69 9.35 24.47
CA ILE A 460 -2.40 10.00 24.28
C ILE A 460 -2.54 11.49 24.59
N PRO A 461 -1.77 12.03 25.57
CA PRO A 461 -1.93 13.42 25.99
C PRO A 461 -1.63 14.47 24.92
N PHE A 462 -0.71 14.16 23.96
CA PHE A 462 -0.29 15.13 22.96
C PHE A 462 -0.04 14.46 21.61
N VAL A 463 -0.80 14.83 20.60
CA VAL A 463 -0.73 14.27 19.24
C VAL A 463 -0.46 15.38 18.23
N VAL A 464 0.59 15.22 17.44
CA VAL A 464 1.02 16.16 16.38
C VAL A 464 0.94 15.45 15.03
N SER A 465 0.13 15.95 14.12
CA SER A 465 0.00 15.44 12.77
C SER A 465 0.69 16.36 11.76
N PHE A 466 1.61 15.83 10.98
CA PHE A 466 2.17 16.48 9.79
C PHE A 466 1.33 16.04 8.59
N SER A 467 0.45 16.92 8.13
CA SER A 467 -0.45 16.59 7.03
C SER A 467 -0.72 17.80 6.14
N SER A 468 -0.84 17.59 4.84
CA SER A 468 -1.23 18.64 3.89
C SER A 468 -2.75 18.86 3.83
N ASN A 469 -3.54 17.88 4.27
CA ASN A 469 -5.01 17.89 4.27
C ASN A 469 -5.54 17.38 5.61
N ILE A 470 -6.78 17.75 5.97
CA ILE A 470 -7.42 17.22 7.17
C ILE A 470 -8.00 15.85 6.85
N ASN A 471 -7.36 14.80 7.33
CA ASN A 471 -7.83 13.43 7.28
C ASN A 471 -8.34 12.97 8.67
N GLU A 472 -8.75 11.70 8.78
CA GLU A 472 -9.31 11.13 10.00
C GLU A 472 -8.33 11.16 11.18
N THR A 473 -7.05 10.95 10.92
CA THR A 473 -6.00 11.03 11.94
C THR A 473 -5.72 12.47 12.36
N ALA A 474 -5.63 13.37 11.39
CA ALA A 474 -5.45 14.80 11.68
C ALA A 474 -6.61 15.38 12.50
N LEU A 475 -7.86 14.93 12.28
CA LEU A 475 -9.01 15.30 13.11
C LEU A 475 -8.85 14.93 14.60
N ASN A 476 -8.06 13.92 14.90
CA ASN A 476 -7.77 13.45 16.25
C ASN A 476 -6.46 14.01 16.85
N ALA A 477 -5.80 14.95 16.16
CA ALA A 477 -4.58 15.59 16.64
C ALA A 477 -4.87 16.79 17.56
N ASP A 478 -3.89 17.18 18.36
CA ASP A 478 -3.86 18.41 19.15
C ASP A 478 -3.27 19.57 18.36
N LEU A 479 -2.27 19.25 17.53
CA LEU A 479 -1.66 20.18 16.58
C LEU A 479 -1.62 19.56 15.18
N ILE A 480 -2.01 20.34 14.17
CA ILE A 480 -1.74 19.99 12.77
C ILE A 480 -0.71 20.97 12.23
N LEU A 481 0.43 20.41 11.83
CA LEU A 481 1.54 21.12 11.23
C LEU A 481 1.51 20.87 9.70
N PRO A 482 1.06 21.85 8.89
CA PRO A 482 0.79 21.62 7.49
C PRO A 482 2.09 21.35 6.70
N SER A 483 2.24 20.14 6.18
CA SER A 483 3.33 19.76 5.30
C SER A 483 3.14 20.28 3.88
N HIS A 484 4.24 20.44 3.14
CA HIS A 484 4.19 20.73 1.71
C HIS A 484 3.47 19.62 0.96
N ALA A 485 2.69 19.95 -0.07
CA ALA A 485 2.15 18.94 -1.00
C ALA A 485 3.29 18.33 -1.84
N PHE A 486 3.02 17.16 -2.42
CA PHE A 486 4.01 16.38 -3.16
C PHE A 486 4.68 17.14 -4.34
N LEU A 487 4.04 18.14 -4.94
CA LEU A 487 4.63 19.00 -5.99
C LEU A 487 5.30 20.27 -5.45
N GLU A 488 5.34 20.45 -4.13
CA GLU A 488 5.90 21.63 -3.47
C GLU A 488 7.23 21.34 -2.73
N ARG A 489 7.71 20.06 -2.74
CA ARG A 489 8.82 19.62 -1.90
C ARG A 489 9.88 18.82 -2.64
N TYR A 490 11.12 18.88 -2.16
CA TYR A 490 12.14 17.87 -2.44
C TYR A 490 11.92 16.66 -1.56
N GLU A 491 12.11 15.46 -2.12
CA GLU A 491 12.06 14.20 -1.38
C GLU A 491 12.79 13.12 -2.18
N ASP A 492 13.69 12.39 -1.55
CA ASP A 492 14.26 11.18 -2.12
C ASP A 492 13.28 10.03 -1.96
N VAL A 493 13.13 9.26 -3.02
CA VAL A 493 12.17 8.16 -3.10
C VAL A 493 12.93 6.89 -3.47
N PRO A 494 13.37 6.09 -2.49
CA PRO A 494 13.83 4.73 -2.77
C PRO A 494 12.67 3.92 -3.33
N LEU A 495 12.83 3.41 -4.56
CA LEU A 495 11.74 2.75 -5.26
C LEU A 495 11.59 1.30 -4.79
N SER A 496 10.51 1.05 -4.05
CA SER A 496 10.14 -0.27 -3.52
C SER A 496 9.02 -0.96 -4.28
N ALA A 497 8.74 -0.52 -5.51
CA ALA A 497 7.62 -1.02 -6.34
C ALA A 497 7.80 -2.45 -6.88
N GLY A 498 8.50 -3.32 -6.15
CA GLY A 498 8.81 -4.69 -6.58
C GLY A 498 9.80 -4.73 -7.75
N LEU A 499 10.65 -3.70 -7.92
CA LEU A 499 11.70 -3.67 -8.94
C LEU A 499 12.79 -4.70 -8.64
N THR A 500 13.43 -5.19 -9.68
CA THR A 500 14.58 -6.12 -9.59
C THR A 500 15.92 -5.40 -9.42
N LYS A 501 15.89 -4.08 -9.26
CA LYS A 501 17.06 -3.22 -9.09
C LYS A 501 16.85 -2.25 -7.95
N SER A 502 17.93 -1.88 -7.29
CA SER A 502 17.94 -0.74 -6.37
C SER A 502 17.92 0.58 -7.17
N VAL A 503 16.87 1.37 -7.00
CA VAL A 503 16.71 2.66 -7.71
C VAL A 503 16.32 3.73 -6.71
N ILE A 504 16.94 4.90 -6.82
CA ILE A 504 16.56 6.09 -6.08
C ILE A 504 15.98 7.10 -7.06
N ALA A 505 14.83 7.67 -6.74
CA ALA A 505 14.25 8.77 -7.49
C ALA A 505 14.22 10.04 -6.63
N LEU A 506 14.12 11.19 -7.26
CA LEU A 506 14.06 12.50 -6.61
C LEU A 506 12.79 13.24 -7.01
N SER A 507 11.88 13.37 -6.05
CA SER A 507 10.78 14.32 -6.16
C SER A 507 11.34 15.74 -6.02
N LYS A 508 11.04 16.60 -7.01
CA LYS A 508 11.42 18.03 -7.00
C LYS A 508 10.19 18.91 -6.85
N PRO A 509 10.31 20.08 -6.19
CA PRO A 509 9.23 21.04 -6.21
C PRO A 509 8.99 21.55 -7.65
N VAL A 510 7.78 21.38 -8.12
CA VAL A 510 7.30 21.87 -9.42
C VAL A 510 6.76 23.29 -9.28
N VAL A 511 6.14 23.56 -8.15
CA VAL A 511 5.61 24.87 -7.77
C VAL A 511 6.13 25.28 -6.39
N LYS A 512 6.15 26.58 -6.13
CA LYS A 512 6.43 27.08 -4.78
C LYS A 512 5.30 26.71 -3.84
N PRO A 513 5.55 26.53 -2.53
CA PRO A 513 4.52 26.33 -1.55
C PRO A 513 3.46 27.43 -1.62
N GLN A 514 2.20 27.02 -1.80
CA GLN A 514 1.09 27.97 -2.02
C GLN A 514 0.55 28.56 -0.73
N PHE A 515 0.84 27.91 0.38
CA PHE A 515 0.33 28.28 1.69
C PHE A 515 1.49 28.39 2.70
N ASN A 516 1.17 28.82 3.92
CA ASN A 516 2.12 28.86 5.01
C ASN A 516 2.40 27.45 5.57
N THR A 517 2.91 26.57 4.72
CA THR A 517 3.31 25.19 5.01
C THR A 517 4.83 25.09 5.22
N LYS A 518 5.31 23.96 5.73
CA LYS A 518 6.74 23.71 5.95
C LYS A 518 7.05 22.24 5.64
N HIS A 519 8.23 21.96 5.15
CA HIS A 519 8.68 20.57 4.99
C HIS A 519 8.77 19.87 6.37
N VAL A 520 8.40 18.61 6.46
CA VAL A 520 8.48 17.84 7.72
C VAL A 520 9.90 17.83 8.28
N GLY A 521 10.90 17.62 7.40
CA GLY A 521 12.31 17.65 7.78
C GLY A 521 12.74 18.98 8.39
N ASP A 522 12.29 20.11 7.82
CA ASP A 522 12.56 21.45 8.40
C ASP A 522 11.97 21.58 9.79
N ALA A 523 10.73 21.14 9.96
CA ALA A 523 10.06 21.20 11.27
C ALA A 523 10.81 20.38 12.33
N ILE A 524 11.29 19.19 11.98
CA ILE A 524 12.06 18.32 12.88
C ILE A 524 13.42 18.94 13.20
N ILE A 525 14.14 19.50 12.24
CA ILE A 525 15.41 20.20 12.45
C ILE A 525 15.19 21.40 13.39
N GLU A 526 14.14 22.19 13.17
CA GLU A 526 13.84 23.34 14.04
C GLU A 526 13.42 22.91 15.46
N ILE A 527 12.69 21.81 15.62
CA ILE A 527 12.38 21.25 16.96
C ILE A 527 13.66 20.81 17.65
N ALA A 528 14.57 20.13 16.94
CA ALA A 528 15.86 19.72 17.48
C ALA A 528 16.69 20.92 17.97
N LYS A 529 16.78 21.98 17.15
CA LYS A 529 17.45 23.23 17.51
C LYS A 529 16.81 23.92 18.72
N LYS A 530 15.49 23.88 18.86
CA LYS A 530 14.79 24.46 20.02
C LYS A 530 15.01 23.65 21.31
N LEU A 531 15.25 22.36 21.21
CA LEU A 531 15.56 21.49 22.36
C LEU A 531 17.00 21.68 22.83
N GLY A 532 17.92 22.02 21.91
CA GLY A 532 19.32 22.31 22.22
C GLY A 532 20.17 21.09 22.61
N GLY A 533 21.41 21.33 23.01
CA GLY A 533 22.34 20.32 23.50
C GLY A 533 22.64 19.21 22.51
N SER A 534 22.82 17.99 22.98
CA SER A 534 23.11 16.81 22.15
C SER A 534 22.08 16.53 21.04
N ILE A 535 20.83 16.98 21.23
CA ILE A 535 19.78 16.83 20.21
C ILE A 535 20.05 17.80 19.05
N GLU A 536 20.36 19.07 19.33
CA GLU A 536 20.73 20.06 18.30
C GLU A 536 22.00 19.64 17.56
N GLU A 537 23.02 19.19 18.28
CA GLU A 537 24.28 18.72 17.70
C GLU A 537 24.10 17.55 16.73
N ALA A 538 23.05 16.74 16.92
CA ALA A 538 22.71 15.66 16.01
C ALA A 538 22.18 16.15 14.65
N PHE A 539 21.82 17.43 14.51
CA PHE A 539 21.25 18.02 13.29
C PHE A 539 22.10 19.17 12.75
N PRO A 540 23.27 18.88 12.12
CA PRO A 540 24.22 19.90 11.68
C PRO A 540 23.76 20.69 10.44
N TRP A 541 22.59 20.42 9.92
CA TRP A 541 22.05 21.06 8.71
C TRP A 541 21.17 22.26 9.08
N ASP A 542 21.20 23.29 8.21
CA ASP A 542 20.34 24.45 8.40
C ASP A 542 18.87 24.16 8.10
N ASP A 543 18.63 23.39 7.06
CA ASP A 543 17.31 22.99 6.58
C ASP A 543 17.35 21.57 5.95
N TYR A 544 16.18 21.09 5.58
CA TYR A 544 16.02 19.76 4.98
C TYR A 544 16.69 19.64 3.61
N GLU A 545 16.62 20.67 2.77
CA GLU A 545 17.23 20.63 1.43
C GLU A 545 18.77 20.48 1.53
N THR A 546 19.39 21.18 2.48
CA THR A 546 20.82 21.02 2.78
C THR A 546 21.14 19.62 3.27
N CYS A 547 20.30 19.06 4.16
CA CYS A 547 20.43 17.68 4.61
C CYS A 547 20.32 16.69 3.45
N LEU A 548 19.32 16.85 2.60
CA LEU A 548 19.08 15.95 1.46
C LEU A 548 20.24 16.01 0.45
N LYS A 549 20.75 17.21 0.14
CA LYS A 549 21.94 17.38 -0.73
C LYS A 549 23.16 16.66 -0.15
N ALA A 550 23.39 16.82 1.13
CA ALA A 550 24.49 16.13 1.81
C ALA A 550 24.28 14.60 1.82
N THR A 551 23.07 14.13 1.92
CA THR A 551 22.71 12.70 1.91
C THR A 551 22.94 12.07 0.54
N LEU A 552 22.51 12.75 -0.52
CA LEU A 552 22.61 12.24 -1.89
C LEU A 552 24.02 12.44 -2.48
N GLY A 553 24.78 13.42 -1.97
CA GLY A 553 26.17 13.66 -2.37
C GLY A 553 26.34 13.76 -3.89
N ASP A 554 27.25 13.00 -4.44
CA ASP A 554 27.58 13.00 -5.88
C ASP A 554 26.40 12.58 -6.78
N LYS A 555 25.36 11.96 -6.22
CA LYS A 555 24.17 11.56 -6.98
C LYS A 555 23.21 12.73 -7.23
N TRP A 556 23.34 13.83 -6.47
CA TRP A 556 22.40 14.95 -6.47
C TRP A 556 22.15 15.54 -7.87
N ASP A 557 23.20 15.96 -8.57
CA ASP A 557 23.06 16.63 -9.87
C ASP A 557 22.39 15.71 -10.91
N ALA A 558 22.79 14.45 -10.96
CA ALA A 558 22.23 13.47 -11.86
C ALA A 558 20.73 13.20 -11.55
N LEU A 559 20.35 13.14 -10.27
CA LEU A 559 18.97 12.96 -9.85
C LEU A 559 18.11 14.19 -10.14
N VAL A 560 18.66 15.39 -9.99
CA VAL A 560 17.97 16.65 -10.36
C VAL A 560 17.69 16.70 -11.86
N GLU A 561 18.64 16.25 -12.69
CA GLU A 561 18.51 16.26 -14.16
C GLU A 561 17.58 15.15 -14.67
N ASN A 562 17.79 13.92 -14.21
CA ASN A 562 17.10 12.74 -14.75
C ASN A 562 15.82 12.38 -13.99
N GLY A 563 15.69 12.77 -12.71
CA GLY A 563 14.59 12.41 -11.82
C GLY A 563 14.80 11.07 -11.11
N TYR A 564 15.68 10.19 -11.59
CA TYR A 564 16.01 8.92 -10.98
C TYR A 564 17.42 8.45 -11.32
N GLY A 565 17.98 7.57 -10.50
CA GLY A 565 19.24 6.89 -10.74
C GLY A 565 19.20 5.45 -10.24
N ALA A 566 19.62 4.51 -11.08
CA ALA A 566 19.89 3.15 -10.64
C ALA A 566 21.32 3.06 -10.08
N ASP A 567 21.53 2.20 -9.09
CA ASP A 567 22.87 1.91 -8.61
C ASP A 567 23.61 1.14 -9.72
N PRO A 568 24.70 1.70 -10.31
CA PRO A 568 25.42 1.04 -11.39
C PRO A 568 26.12 -0.24 -10.93
N ASP A 569 26.45 -0.34 -9.64
CA ASP A 569 27.14 -1.47 -9.03
C ASP A 569 26.15 -2.52 -8.49
N PHE A 570 24.85 -2.26 -8.62
CA PHE A 570 23.84 -3.21 -8.18
C PHE A 570 23.83 -4.43 -9.09
N GLY A 571 24.40 -5.51 -8.57
CA GLY A 571 24.34 -6.84 -9.16
C GLY A 571 23.66 -7.80 -8.19
N VAL A 572 22.64 -8.53 -8.63
CA VAL A 572 22.11 -9.64 -7.83
C VAL A 572 23.04 -10.81 -8.00
N PRO A 573 23.59 -11.37 -6.90
CA PRO A 573 24.53 -12.48 -6.98
C PRO A 573 23.91 -13.70 -7.66
N ALA A 574 24.72 -14.45 -8.40
CA ALA A 574 24.38 -15.82 -8.75
C ALA A 574 24.12 -16.66 -7.50
N TRP A 575 23.49 -17.80 -7.63
CA TRP A 575 23.08 -18.63 -6.49
C TRP A 575 24.20 -18.93 -5.48
N GLU A 576 25.45 -19.06 -5.94
CA GLU A 576 26.64 -19.30 -5.10
C GLU A 576 26.91 -18.19 -4.05
N GLY A 577 26.39 -16.98 -4.26
CA GLY A 577 26.57 -15.85 -3.34
C GLY A 577 25.26 -15.20 -2.93
N ALA A 578 24.11 -15.79 -3.28
CA ALA A 578 22.80 -15.16 -3.10
C ALA A 578 22.24 -15.30 -1.68
N PHE A 579 22.74 -16.26 -0.91
CA PHE A 579 22.14 -16.63 0.38
C PHE A 579 23.09 -16.35 1.54
N ALA A 580 22.60 -15.62 2.54
CA ALA A 580 23.31 -15.25 3.75
C ALA A 580 22.71 -15.92 5.01
N THR A 581 22.03 -17.05 4.84
CA THR A 581 21.54 -17.90 5.93
C THR A 581 22.71 -18.59 6.66
N ALA A 582 22.44 -19.19 7.80
CA ALA A 582 23.45 -19.96 8.51
C ALA A 582 24.01 -21.13 7.70
N SER A 583 23.22 -21.70 6.80
CA SER A 583 23.62 -22.76 5.86
C SER A 583 24.33 -22.24 4.61
N MET A 584 24.36 -20.93 4.37
CA MET A 584 24.78 -20.28 3.12
C MET A 584 24.00 -20.77 1.90
N LYS A 585 22.76 -21.25 2.11
CA LYS A 585 21.85 -21.77 1.10
C LYS A 585 20.43 -21.25 1.33
N PHE A 586 19.58 -21.43 0.33
CA PHE A 586 18.14 -21.21 0.48
C PHE A 586 17.56 -22.20 1.51
N GLU A 587 16.79 -21.69 2.49
CA GLU A 587 16.21 -22.49 3.55
C GLU A 587 14.70 -22.64 3.37
N PHE A 588 14.24 -23.82 2.91
CA PHE A 588 12.81 -24.08 2.72
C PHE A 588 12.01 -24.02 4.01
N LEU A 589 12.60 -24.37 5.14
CA LEU A 589 11.95 -24.42 6.45
C LEU A 589 12.30 -23.23 7.35
N GLY A 590 12.93 -22.16 6.85
CA GLY A 590 13.35 -21.02 7.66
C GLY A 590 12.22 -20.45 8.53
N VAL A 591 11.06 -20.15 7.94
CA VAL A 591 9.87 -19.66 8.65
C VAL A 591 9.33 -20.72 9.62
N ALA A 592 9.21 -21.95 9.17
CA ALA A 592 8.64 -23.05 9.95
C ALA A 592 9.50 -23.41 11.18
N ARG A 593 10.81 -23.20 11.15
CA ARG A 593 11.70 -23.37 12.30
C ARG A 593 11.38 -22.33 13.39
N VAL A 594 11.20 -21.07 13.03
CA VAL A 594 10.80 -20.05 14.00
C VAL A 594 9.48 -20.46 14.66
N ARG A 595 8.49 -20.89 13.90
CA ARG A 595 7.19 -21.37 14.42
C ARG A 595 7.31 -22.60 15.32
N SER A 596 8.26 -23.47 15.06
CA SER A 596 8.50 -24.66 15.89
C SER A 596 9.29 -24.38 17.17
N GLY A 597 9.82 -23.15 17.33
CA GLY A 597 10.76 -22.79 18.37
C GLY A 597 12.06 -23.60 18.28
N GLU A 598 12.57 -23.77 17.06
CA GLU A 598 13.79 -24.55 16.73
C GLU A 598 13.69 -26.05 17.11
N LYS A 599 12.44 -26.57 17.21
CA LYS A 599 12.16 -28.00 17.43
C LYS A 599 11.85 -28.69 16.11
N ASP A 600 11.43 -29.97 16.19
CA ASP A 600 11.01 -30.72 15.02
C ASP A 600 9.87 -30.01 14.27
N VAL A 601 10.14 -29.67 13.02
CA VAL A 601 9.16 -29.00 12.15
C VAL A 601 8.10 -29.98 11.71
N GLN A 602 6.84 -29.60 11.82
CA GLN A 602 5.65 -30.38 11.43
C GLN A 602 4.79 -29.59 10.44
N ALA A 603 3.85 -30.22 9.80
CA ALA A 603 2.94 -29.62 8.82
C ALA A 603 2.22 -28.34 9.32
N LYS A 604 1.83 -28.31 10.60
CA LYS A 604 1.20 -27.15 11.24
C LYS A 604 2.10 -25.91 11.30
N HIS A 605 3.41 -26.07 11.17
CA HIS A 605 4.37 -24.97 11.14
C HIS A 605 4.60 -24.42 9.71
N LEU A 606 4.11 -25.13 8.68
CA LEU A 606 4.09 -24.66 7.30
C LEU A 606 2.75 -24.02 6.93
N PHE A 607 1.66 -24.48 7.56
CA PHE A 607 0.33 -23.96 7.34
C PHE A 607 -0.54 -24.16 8.57
N THR A 608 -1.11 -23.08 9.05
CA THR A 608 -2.20 -23.04 10.00
C THR A 608 -3.34 -22.20 9.41
N PRO A 609 -4.58 -22.70 9.38
CA PRO A 609 -5.70 -21.91 8.86
C PRO A 609 -5.80 -20.56 9.58
N VAL A 610 -5.91 -19.48 8.82
CA VAL A 610 -6.09 -18.14 9.38
C VAL A 610 -7.42 -18.08 10.15
N MET A 611 -7.37 -17.60 11.38
CA MET A 611 -8.56 -17.44 12.21
C MET A 611 -9.44 -16.31 11.64
N ILE A 612 -10.72 -16.60 11.44
CA ILE A 612 -11.73 -15.60 11.07
C ILE A 612 -12.56 -15.31 12.33
N GLU A 613 -12.52 -14.07 12.79
CA GLU A 613 -13.23 -13.65 14.01
C GLU A 613 -14.74 -13.76 13.85
N GLY A 614 -15.40 -14.29 14.87
CA GLY A 614 -16.85 -14.44 14.93
C GLY A 614 -17.31 -15.89 15.01
N ASN A 615 -18.50 -16.10 15.58
CA ASN A 615 -19.13 -17.41 15.74
C ASN A 615 -20.04 -17.72 14.54
N GLU A 616 -19.84 -18.84 13.87
CA GLU A 616 -20.61 -19.24 12.66
C GLU A 616 -22.13 -19.29 12.87
N LYS A 617 -22.60 -19.62 14.08
CA LYS A 617 -24.04 -19.66 14.35
C LYS A 617 -24.66 -18.25 14.41
N SER A 618 -23.92 -17.28 14.90
CA SER A 618 -24.38 -15.90 15.02
C SER A 618 -24.07 -15.08 13.76
N TYR A 619 -23.00 -15.44 13.07
CA TYR A 619 -22.46 -14.76 11.90
C TYR A 619 -22.14 -15.80 10.80
N PRO A 620 -23.17 -16.29 10.09
CA PRO A 620 -23.02 -17.43 9.19
C PRO A 620 -22.32 -17.14 7.86
N ILE A 621 -22.19 -15.88 7.46
CA ILE A 621 -21.48 -15.48 6.24
C ILE A 621 -20.09 -14.93 6.57
N THR A 622 -19.22 -14.89 5.59
CA THR A 622 -17.89 -14.30 5.70
C THR A 622 -17.82 -13.01 4.91
N LEU A 623 -17.47 -11.89 5.57
CA LEU A 623 -17.24 -10.59 4.96
C LEU A 623 -15.75 -10.41 4.67
N MET A 624 -15.42 -10.07 3.44
CA MET A 624 -14.05 -9.78 3.00
C MET A 624 -13.94 -8.40 2.34
N PRO A 625 -12.77 -7.74 2.46
CA PRO A 625 -12.51 -6.51 1.73
C PRO A 625 -12.14 -6.80 0.27
N TYR A 626 -12.36 -5.81 -0.59
CA TYR A 626 -11.67 -5.73 -1.88
C TYR A 626 -11.23 -4.30 -2.18
N ASP A 627 -10.12 -4.20 -2.89
CA ASP A 627 -9.56 -2.93 -3.33
C ASP A 627 -10.02 -2.58 -4.74
N SER A 628 -10.12 -1.29 -5.03
CA SER A 628 -10.35 -0.76 -6.37
C SER A 628 -9.33 0.32 -6.68
N LEU A 629 -8.73 0.27 -7.87
CA LEU A 629 -7.84 1.34 -8.35
C LEU A 629 -8.54 2.71 -8.39
N ARG A 630 -9.88 2.73 -8.56
CA ARG A 630 -10.70 3.95 -8.60
C ARG A 630 -10.94 4.57 -7.23
N LEU A 631 -10.80 3.80 -6.17
CA LEU A 631 -10.83 4.25 -4.78
C LEU A 631 -9.42 4.52 -4.23
N ALA A 632 -8.48 4.77 -5.13
CA ALA A 632 -7.09 5.11 -4.86
C ALA A 632 -6.44 4.14 -3.86
N ASN A 633 -5.60 4.66 -2.95
CA ASN A 633 -4.98 3.86 -1.89
C ASN A 633 -5.73 3.93 -0.55
N GLY A 634 -6.87 4.62 -0.48
CA GLY A 634 -7.69 4.77 0.72
C GLY A 634 -7.09 5.66 1.82
N SER A 635 -5.80 5.97 1.77
CA SER A 635 -5.13 6.82 2.77
C SER A 635 -5.10 8.31 2.41
N ILE A 636 -5.31 8.62 1.15
CA ILE A 636 -5.48 9.98 0.65
C ILE A 636 -6.95 10.11 0.27
N GLY A 637 -7.62 11.16 0.74
CA GLY A 637 -8.97 11.43 0.28
C GLY A 637 -9.02 11.40 -1.25
N ASP A 638 -9.94 10.63 -1.82
CA ASP A 638 -10.02 10.45 -3.27
C ASP A 638 -10.31 11.78 -3.96
N PRO A 639 -9.52 12.23 -4.92
CA PRO A 639 -9.80 13.46 -5.63
C PRO A 639 -11.13 13.35 -6.39
N PRO A 640 -11.85 14.48 -6.61
CA PRO A 640 -13.18 14.48 -7.24
C PRO A 640 -13.26 13.73 -8.57
N PHE A 641 -12.17 13.74 -9.34
CA PHE A 641 -12.09 13.00 -10.60
C PHE A 641 -12.10 11.48 -10.37
N ALA A 642 -11.35 10.99 -9.39
CA ALA A 642 -11.28 9.57 -9.08
C ALA A 642 -12.65 9.04 -8.59
N ILE A 643 -13.27 9.70 -7.61
CA ILE A 643 -14.54 9.26 -7.04
C ILE A 643 -15.69 9.25 -8.08
N LYS A 644 -15.64 10.12 -9.10
CA LYS A 644 -16.62 10.13 -10.19
C LYS A 644 -16.48 8.96 -11.18
N THR A 645 -15.37 8.25 -11.14
CA THR A 645 -15.14 7.08 -11.99
C THR A 645 -15.57 5.77 -11.32
N VAL A 646 -15.95 5.83 -10.04
CA VAL A 646 -16.44 4.65 -9.30
C VAL A 646 -17.79 4.23 -9.86
N GLU A 647 -17.96 2.93 -10.07
CA GLU A 647 -19.17 2.35 -10.64
C GLU A 647 -20.38 2.49 -9.70
N ASP A 648 -21.58 2.64 -10.29
CA ASP A 648 -22.85 2.67 -9.56
C ASP A 648 -23.15 1.38 -8.79
N THR A 649 -22.47 0.29 -9.12
CA THR A 649 -22.53 -1.01 -8.41
C THR A 649 -21.60 -1.08 -7.20
N VAL A 650 -20.73 -0.10 -7.03
CA VAL A 650 -19.81 0.04 -5.89
C VAL A 650 -20.27 1.16 -4.96
N LEU A 651 -20.54 2.33 -5.53
CA LEU A 651 -21.03 3.51 -4.81
C LEU A 651 -22.06 4.24 -5.65
N LYS A 652 -23.29 4.40 -5.10
CA LYS A 652 -24.34 5.20 -5.73
C LYS A 652 -24.81 6.28 -4.76
N HIS A 653 -24.51 7.54 -5.09
CA HIS A 653 -24.71 8.69 -4.22
C HIS A 653 -23.90 8.57 -2.91
N LYS A 654 -24.54 8.13 -1.82
CA LYS A 654 -23.92 7.89 -0.51
C LYS A 654 -23.95 6.41 -0.10
N ASP A 655 -24.62 5.58 -0.87
CA ASP A 655 -24.82 4.18 -0.53
C ASP A 655 -23.69 3.32 -1.10
N VAL A 656 -22.97 2.61 -0.25
CA VAL A 656 -22.04 1.57 -0.64
C VAL A 656 -22.81 0.28 -0.95
N PHE A 657 -22.38 -0.39 -2.02
CA PHE A 657 -22.87 -1.72 -2.36
C PHE A 657 -21.88 -2.78 -1.88
N ILE A 658 -22.41 -3.87 -1.34
CA ILE A 658 -21.65 -5.09 -1.09
C ILE A 658 -22.03 -6.14 -2.13
N GLU A 659 -21.05 -6.87 -2.61
CA GLU A 659 -21.25 -7.94 -3.56
C GLU A 659 -21.66 -9.23 -2.82
N MET A 660 -22.64 -9.92 -3.37
CA MET A 660 -23.18 -11.15 -2.79
C MET A 660 -23.56 -12.14 -3.90
N ASN A 661 -23.22 -13.42 -3.71
CA ASN A 661 -23.64 -14.46 -4.64
C ASN A 661 -25.18 -14.61 -4.63
N PRO A 662 -25.84 -14.75 -5.80
CA PRO A 662 -27.30 -14.95 -5.88
C PRO A 662 -27.83 -16.11 -5.02
N GLU A 663 -27.12 -17.24 -4.97
CA GLU A 663 -27.49 -18.39 -4.12
C GLU A 663 -27.49 -18.00 -2.63
N THR A 664 -26.51 -17.21 -2.20
CA THR A 664 -26.47 -16.70 -0.83
C THR A 664 -27.59 -15.70 -0.57
N ALA A 665 -27.88 -14.81 -1.52
CA ALA A 665 -28.95 -13.82 -1.41
C ALA A 665 -30.34 -14.46 -1.27
N GLU A 666 -30.61 -15.53 -2.01
CA GLU A 666 -31.86 -16.30 -1.92
C GLU A 666 -32.07 -16.84 -0.49
N ALA A 667 -31.01 -17.34 0.16
CA ALA A 667 -31.09 -17.86 1.53
C ALA A 667 -31.45 -16.77 2.58
N TYR A 668 -31.26 -15.49 2.25
CA TYR A 668 -31.57 -14.34 3.10
C TYR A 668 -32.80 -13.53 2.65
N ASP A 669 -33.53 -13.97 1.62
CA ASP A 669 -34.65 -13.25 0.99
C ASP A 669 -34.27 -11.82 0.58
N ILE A 670 -33.09 -11.68 -0.02
CA ILE A 670 -32.49 -10.43 -0.47
C ILE A 670 -32.41 -10.40 -2.00
N SER A 671 -32.74 -9.25 -2.58
CA SER A 671 -32.71 -9.00 -4.03
C SER A 671 -31.72 -7.90 -4.39
N GLU A 672 -31.39 -7.78 -5.69
CA GLU A 672 -30.56 -6.70 -6.24
C GLU A 672 -31.08 -5.32 -5.81
N GLY A 673 -30.20 -4.49 -5.27
CA GLY A 673 -30.50 -3.12 -4.84
C GLY A 673 -31.22 -3.00 -3.50
N ASP A 674 -31.57 -4.10 -2.83
CA ASP A 674 -32.17 -4.06 -1.50
C ASP A 674 -31.20 -3.42 -0.49
N TYR A 675 -31.76 -2.78 0.52
CA TYR A 675 -31.00 -2.38 1.69
C TYR A 675 -30.90 -3.53 2.69
N ALA A 676 -29.74 -3.67 3.27
CA ALA A 676 -29.49 -4.62 4.35
C ALA A 676 -28.69 -3.99 5.48
N VAL A 677 -28.83 -4.51 6.69
CA VAL A 677 -27.96 -4.22 7.82
C VAL A 677 -26.93 -5.35 7.92
N LEU A 678 -25.68 -5.03 7.66
CA LEU A 678 -24.54 -5.88 7.83
C LEU A 678 -24.04 -5.78 9.27
N ASN A 679 -23.98 -6.89 9.98
CA ASN A 679 -23.49 -6.97 11.36
C ASN A 679 -22.26 -7.84 11.44
N THR A 680 -21.22 -7.38 12.11
CA THR A 680 -20.01 -8.13 12.46
C THR A 680 -19.79 -8.09 13.97
N PRO A 681 -18.87 -8.87 14.54
CA PRO A 681 -18.44 -8.72 15.94
C PRO A 681 -17.92 -7.32 16.31
N LYS A 682 -17.45 -6.55 15.32
CA LYS A 682 -16.86 -5.21 15.53
C LYS A 682 -17.84 -4.06 15.34
N GLY A 683 -18.79 -4.21 14.42
CA GLY A 683 -19.67 -3.08 14.10
C GLY A 683 -20.86 -3.46 13.24
N LYS A 684 -21.65 -2.43 12.88
CA LYS A 684 -22.85 -2.54 12.03
C LYS A 684 -22.80 -1.48 10.94
N ALA A 685 -23.26 -1.86 9.75
CA ALA A 685 -23.34 -0.97 8.61
C ALA A 685 -24.65 -1.16 7.84
N ARG A 686 -25.24 -0.05 7.37
CA ARG A 686 -26.32 -0.12 6.39
C ARG A 686 -25.72 -0.07 5.00
N VAL A 687 -26.01 -1.11 4.20
CA VAL A 687 -25.43 -1.32 2.87
C VAL A 687 -26.51 -1.59 1.83
N LYS A 688 -26.17 -1.46 0.57
CA LYS A 688 -26.98 -2.00 -0.54
C LYS A 688 -26.37 -3.29 -1.06
N ILE A 689 -27.21 -4.12 -1.65
CA ILE A 689 -26.79 -5.41 -2.20
C ILE A 689 -26.59 -5.27 -3.71
N HIS A 690 -25.45 -5.79 -4.19
CA HIS A 690 -25.20 -6.07 -5.59
C HIS A 690 -25.03 -7.57 -5.77
N LEU A 691 -25.92 -8.18 -6.56
CA LEU A 691 -25.85 -9.61 -6.87
C LEU A 691 -24.74 -9.85 -7.90
N PHE A 692 -23.79 -10.69 -7.52
CA PHE A 692 -22.60 -10.94 -8.32
C PHE A 692 -22.25 -12.43 -8.34
N ASP A 693 -22.40 -13.07 -9.51
CA ASP A 693 -22.08 -14.49 -9.69
C ASP A 693 -20.58 -14.81 -9.50
N GLY A 694 -19.73 -13.80 -9.64
CA GLY A 694 -18.28 -13.91 -9.51
C GLY A 694 -17.76 -13.93 -8.07
N ILE A 695 -18.58 -14.18 -7.07
CA ILE A 695 -18.17 -14.39 -5.68
C ILE A 695 -18.64 -15.76 -5.19
N MET A 696 -17.82 -16.43 -4.38
CA MET A 696 -18.19 -17.75 -3.85
C MET A 696 -19.43 -17.65 -2.95
N PRO A 697 -20.35 -18.65 -2.98
CA PRO A 697 -21.46 -18.73 -2.03
C PRO A 697 -20.99 -18.69 -0.57
N GLY A 698 -21.76 -18.03 0.31
CA GLY A 698 -21.41 -17.82 1.72
C GLY A 698 -20.44 -16.67 1.99
N LEU A 699 -19.95 -16.01 0.93
CA LEU A 699 -19.13 -14.83 1.05
C LEU A 699 -19.88 -13.56 0.66
N VAL A 700 -19.50 -12.43 1.26
CA VAL A 700 -19.84 -11.08 0.82
C VAL A 700 -18.56 -10.26 0.74
N ALA A 701 -18.49 -9.38 -0.25
CA ALA A 701 -17.32 -8.52 -0.44
C ALA A 701 -17.73 -7.03 -0.37
N MET A 702 -16.91 -6.22 0.30
CA MET A 702 -17.14 -4.79 0.48
C MET A 702 -15.90 -4.01 0.02
N PRO A 703 -16.09 -2.90 -0.74
CA PRO A 703 -14.96 -2.08 -1.18
C PRO A 703 -14.30 -1.37 0.01
N THR A 704 -12.98 -1.26 -0.03
CA THR A 704 -12.19 -0.35 0.83
C THR A 704 -12.11 1.04 0.20
N GLY A 705 -11.65 2.06 0.96
CA GLY A 705 -11.44 3.41 0.43
C GLY A 705 -12.67 4.33 0.46
N LEU A 706 -13.74 3.95 1.14
CA LEU A 706 -14.96 4.74 1.34
C LEU A 706 -15.16 5.09 2.82
N GLY A 707 -16.16 5.91 3.12
CA GLY A 707 -16.56 6.24 4.51
C GLY A 707 -15.68 7.29 5.17
N HIS A 708 -15.02 8.15 4.42
CA HIS A 708 -14.28 9.29 4.96
C HIS A 708 -15.18 10.25 5.73
N THR A 709 -14.66 10.79 6.82
CA THR A 709 -15.34 11.73 7.72
C THR A 709 -14.68 13.12 7.73
N GLY A 710 -13.52 13.25 7.08
CA GLY A 710 -12.83 14.53 6.93
C GLY A 710 -13.72 15.59 6.26
N PRO A 711 -13.44 16.89 6.45
CA PRO A 711 -14.28 17.99 5.97
C PRO A 711 -14.15 18.22 4.45
N ASP A 712 -14.45 17.21 3.66
CA ASP A 712 -14.42 17.24 2.21
C ASP A 712 -15.82 16.93 1.65
N GLU A 713 -16.43 17.88 0.93
CA GLU A 713 -17.76 17.74 0.34
C GLU A 713 -17.86 16.60 -0.69
N TYR A 714 -16.73 16.23 -1.30
CA TYR A 714 -16.70 15.16 -2.31
C TYR A 714 -16.61 13.77 -1.71
N LEU A 715 -16.06 13.64 -0.49
CA LEU A 715 -15.77 12.36 0.15
C LEU A 715 -16.61 12.08 1.37
N ALA A 716 -16.84 13.10 2.19
CA ALA A 716 -17.51 12.94 3.47
C ALA A 716 -18.90 12.30 3.35
N GLY A 717 -19.11 11.24 4.12
CA GLY A 717 -20.37 10.53 4.21
C GLY A 717 -20.75 9.75 2.95
N LYS A 718 -19.78 9.37 2.11
CA LYS A 718 -19.97 8.44 0.99
C LYS A 718 -19.50 7.05 1.38
N GLY A 719 -20.44 6.12 1.45
CA GLY A 719 -20.17 4.75 1.87
C GLY A 719 -19.80 4.63 3.35
N ILE A 720 -19.06 3.59 3.68
CA ILE A 720 -18.68 3.20 5.03
C ILE A 720 -17.23 2.73 5.00
N ASN A 721 -16.47 3.04 6.02
CA ASN A 721 -15.11 2.51 6.15
C ASN A 721 -15.18 1.03 6.56
N PHE A 722 -14.67 0.15 5.69
CA PHE A 722 -14.58 -1.29 5.96
C PHE A 722 -13.83 -1.59 7.27
N ASN A 723 -12.81 -0.81 7.60
CA ASN A 723 -11.99 -0.99 8.79
C ASN A 723 -12.75 -0.77 10.12
N GLU A 724 -13.96 -0.22 10.08
CA GLU A 724 -14.87 -0.15 11.24
C GLU A 724 -15.58 -1.49 11.52
N LEU A 725 -15.57 -2.40 10.55
CA LEU A 725 -16.30 -3.67 10.61
C LEU A 725 -15.40 -4.88 10.85
N ILE A 726 -14.08 -4.72 10.81
CA ILE A 726 -13.09 -5.78 10.94
C ILE A 726 -12.08 -5.48 12.05
N GLY A 727 -11.50 -6.51 12.65
CA GLY A 727 -10.44 -6.36 13.65
C GLY A 727 -9.16 -7.08 13.22
N PRO A 728 -8.02 -6.74 13.83
CA PRO A 728 -6.75 -7.39 13.53
C PRO A 728 -6.76 -8.86 13.98
N VAL A 729 -6.08 -9.71 13.21
CA VAL A 729 -5.76 -11.09 13.55
C VAL A 729 -4.25 -11.21 13.67
N GLU A 730 -3.75 -11.17 14.88
CA GLU A 730 -2.31 -11.20 15.15
C GLU A 730 -1.71 -12.58 14.86
N ASP A 731 -0.64 -12.60 14.07
CA ASP A 731 0.21 -13.77 13.95
C ASP A 731 0.95 -14.02 15.27
N ALA A 732 0.83 -15.21 15.84
CA ALA A 732 1.30 -15.52 17.19
C ALA A 732 2.84 -15.44 17.35
N ASP A 733 3.59 -15.73 16.28
CA ASP A 733 5.04 -15.83 16.29
C ASP A 733 5.72 -14.58 15.71
N PHE A 734 5.06 -13.88 14.80
CA PHE A 734 5.63 -12.70 14.14
C PHE A 734 4.94 -11.39 14.53
N GLY A 735 3.75 -11.43 15.15
CA GLY A 735 3.02 -10.25 15.61
C GLY A 735 2.31 -9.44 14.53
N LEU A 736 2.50 -9.75 13.24
CA LEU A 736 1.85 -9.04 12.13
C LEU A 736 0.34 -9.28 12.11
N ASP A 737 -0.40 -8.33 11.54
CA ASP A 737 -1.83 -8.49 11.29
C ASP A 737 -2.06 -9.33 10.02
N ALA A 738 -2.46 -10.58 10.21
CA ALA A 738 -2.76 -11.53 9.14
C ALA A 738 -4.27 -11.61 8.81
N VAL A 739 -5.03 -10.59 9.15
CA VAL A 739 -6.49 -10.59 8.94
C VAL A 739 -6.85 -10.77 7.48
N TRP A 740 -7.76 -11.71 7.20
CA TRP A 740 -8.23 -12.00 5.85
C TRP A 740 -9.69 -11.59 5.65
N ALA A 741 -10.54 -11.85 6.65
CA ALA A 741 -11.96 -11.66 6.62
C ALA A 741 -12.51 -11.65 8.05
N ILE A 742 -13.79 -11.34 8.18
CA ILE A 742 -14.52 -11.43 9.44
C ILE A 742 -15.86 -12.13 9.22
N ARG A 743 -16.37 -12.81 10.23
CA ARG A 743 -17.72 -13.35 10.18
C ARG A 743 -18.76 -12.24 10.24
N ALA A 744 -19.85 -12.40 9.50
CA ALA A 744 -20.91 -11.42 9.43
C ALA A 744 -22.30 -12.09 9.37
N ASN A 745 -23.32 -11.27 9.62
CA ASN A 745 -24.72 -11.60 9.41
C ASN A 745 -25.40 -10.45 8.67
N LEU A 746 -26.38 -10.77 7.85
CA LEU A 746 -27.20 -9.81 7.12
C LEU A 746 -28.65 -9.92 7.57
N THR A 747 -29.29 -8.77 7.70
CA THR A 747 -30.73 -8.67 7.88
C THR A 747 -31.29 -7.66 6.90
N LYS A 748 -32.35 -8.00 6.18
CA LYS A 748 -33.04 -7.07 5.28
C LYS A 748 -33.50 -5.85 6.06
N ALA A 749 -33.25 -4.62 5.54
CA ALA A 749 -33.54 -3.36 6.23
C ALA A 749 -34.91 -2.78 5.86
#